data_95060f1e4747a6095d163294f6740205
#
_entry.id   95060f1e4747a6095d163294f6740205
#
_cell.length_a   1.000
_cell.length_b   1.000
_cell.length_c   1.000
_cell.angle_alpha   90.00
_cell.angle_beta   90.00
_cell.angle_gamma   90.00
#
_symmetry.space_group_name_H-M   'P 1'
#
loop_
_entity.id
_entity.type
_entity.pdbx_description
1 polymer ?
#
loop_
_entity_poly.entity_id
_entity_poly.type
_entity_poly.pdbx_seq_one_letter_code
_entity_poly.pdbx_strand_id
1 'polypeptide(L)'
;MLLPATKGNVKEATGVLQKEFYSQPESFVFLIQIATGHDDYQLRQLAAVEARGNVNKHWIKVAADQKPQIRDQLLRSSMSDSNSLVRHSIARVISAVAKIDLEDGEWADLPNLLARAADGGNQDERAVSIYILFTILETLGEGLEEKFMDLFKLFGKTIQDPESAEVRINTLLALSKLAMHLDSEEDEAPVKAFQELVPSMVAVLKDSISQGDDDRIMQAFEVFQTLLGCDPALLTVHLKDLVVLMNEISANTDIDDDTRTQAISFLMQAVQYRKLKIQGMRIGEQLTRTALHIVTELDDSPIDDEITPARSSLGLLDMLAQSLPPSQVVVPLLQTLGQYFNNNDPNYRRAGIMALGMCVEGAPDFISTQMHEIFPMVLQLLADSESKVRQASLHAVARLADDLAEDLSHEHERLMPLLFKNLASAMAEYKGEEDGPTMDIMKAGISAIDAVVDGLDEKDVAPYQAELVPILHNLFKHPDFKIKALAAGALGSLASSAGDSFLSFFDESMHLLQEFATVKDSEEELDLRASVTDAMGEMAGAAGPQRYQPYVEPLMRATEEALHLGHSRLKESTYIFWGAMAKVYSEDFSPFLEGVVNGLFACIEQDETDLEVELGDAAKDLVGQEVTVAGRKVKVASADDEDDLEGEIEDVDVEDDEDAWDDITATTPLSLEKEIAVEVIGDLITHTRSSFLPYFEKTIEQVMPLAEHPYEGVRKSTISTLHRSYAMLFTIAEESGQMPKWQPGLPLQVQPAKEVKKFGEILMTATVKMWTEEDDRYVYIVSLFLLFLFSTFAFGRTLYDDPIRLTQLTLTHKLRLM
;
A
#
# COMPACT_ATOMS: atom_id res chain seq x y z
N MET A 1 -4.46 46.41 -7.14
CA MET A 1 -3.59 45.27 -7.40
C MET A 1 -4.35 43.92 -7.31
N LEU A 2 -5.37 43.79 -6.47
CA LEU A 2 -6.23 42.59 -6.39
C LEU A 2 -7.22 42.40 -7.57
N LEU A 3 -7.33 43.37 -8.49
CA LEU A 3 -8.20 43.22 -9.68
C LEU A 3 -7.63 42.14 -10.62
N PRO A 4 -8.51 41.32 -11.28
CA PRO A 4 -8.05 40.28 -12.17
C PRO A 4 -7.14 40.86 -13.24
N ALA A 5 -5.85 40.63 -13.06
CA ALA A 5 -4.87 40.98 -14.08
C ALA A 5 -5.16 40.10 -15.30
N THR A 6 -5.23 40.72 -16.46
CA THR A 6 -5.23 40.04 -17.76
C THR A 6 -4.11 38.99 -17.75
N LYS A 7 -4.36 37.80 -18.26
CA LYS A 7 -3.55 36.56 -18.16
C LYS A 7 -2.01 36.68 -18.31
N GLY A 8 -1.42 37.84 -18.48
CA GLY A 8 0.02 38.07 -18.63
C GLY A 8 0.74 38.68 -17.41
N ASN A 9 0.03 39.19 -16.40
CA ASN A 9 0.63 39.95 -15.28
C ASN A 9 0.39 39.37 -13.87
N VAL A 10 -0.16 38.17 -13.75
CA VAL A 10 -0.50 37.62 -12.43
C VAL A 10 0.76 37.36 -11.59
N LYS A 11 1.76 36.72 -12.18
CA LYS A 11 3.03 36.37 -11.50
C LYS A 11 3.78 37.62 -11.01
N GLU A 12 3.80 38.68 -11.84
CA GLU A 12 4.44 39.95 -11.48
C GLU A 12 3.66 40.69 -10.39
N ALA A 13 2.33 40.73 -10.45
CA ALA A 13 1.48 41.35 -9.45
C ALA A 13 1.56 40.61 -8.11
N THR A 14 1.58 39.29 -8.09
CA THR A 14 1.75 38.45 -6.91
C THR A 14 3.11 38.71 -6.27
N GLY A 15 4.19 38.72 -7.05
CA GLY A 15 5.53 39.00 -6.55
C GLY A 15 5.67 40.39 -5.91
N VAL A 16 5.01 41.42 -6.47
CA VAL A 16 4.98 42.77 -5.86
C VAL A 16 4.18 42.77 -4.54
N LEU A 17 3.01 42.07 -4.52
CA LEU A 17 2.20 41.97 -3.31
C LEU A 17 2.97 41.27 -2.18
N GLN A 18 3.63 40.16 -2.46
CA GLN A 18 4.42 39.40 -1.48
C GLN A 18 5.60 40.22 -0.95
N LYS A 19 6.41 40.84 -1.81
CA LYS A 19 7.63 41.56 -1.40
C LYS A 19 7.37 42.89 -0.76
N GLU A 20 6.41 43.67 -1.25
CA GLU A 20 6.24 45.08 -0.84
C GLU A 20 5.03 45.28 0.09
N PHE A 21 3.98 44.50 -0.01
CA PHE A 21 2.74 44.69 0.72
C PHE A 21 2.58 43.71 1.88
N TYR A 22 2.66 42.40 1.62
CA TYR A 22 2.42 41.37 2.67
C TYR A 22 3.55 41.27 3.71
N SER A 23 4.69 41.89 3.45
CA SER A 23 5.77 42.05 4.47
C SER A 23 5.43 43.03 5.61
N GLN A 24 4.41 43.85 5.41
CA GLN A 24 4.06 44.93 6.40
C GLN A 24 2.87 44.46 7.26
N PRO A 25 2.93 44.60 8.62
CA PRO A 25 1.84 44.19 9.51
C PRO A 25 0.49 44.85 9.20
N GLU A 26 0.51 46.12 8.76
CA GLU A 26 -0.70 46.85 8.40
C GLU A 26 -1.46 46.24 7.22
N SER A 27 -0.77 45.45 6.37
CA SER A 27 -1.40 44.78 5.23
C SER A 27 -2.53 43.87 5.66
N PHE A 28 -2.36 43.15 6.78
CA PHE A 28 -3.38 42.26 7.34
C PHE A 28 -4.70 43.01 7.64
N VAL A 29 -4.61 44.18 8.31
CA VAL A 29 -5.79 44.99 8.63
C VAL A 29 -6.48 45.48 7.35
N PHE A 30 -5.73 45.87 6.32
CA PHE A 30 -6.28 46.29 5.05
C PHE A 30 -6.96 45.12 4.30
N LEU A 31 -6.34 43.93 4.34
CA LEU A 31 -6.96 42.74 3.76
C LEU A 31 -8.32 42.44 4.43
N ILE A 32 -8.39 42.48 5.75
CA ILE A 32 -9.66 42.30 6.49
C ILE A 32 -10.69 43.36 6.07
N GLN A 33 -10.31 44.64 5.93
CA GLN A 33 -11.22 45.70 5.48
C GLN A 33 -11.75 45.43 4.07
N ILE A 34 -10.92 44.95 3.16
CA ILE A 34 -11.36 44.54 1.80
C ILE A 34 -12.26 43.32 1.87
N ALA A 35 -11.88 42.27 2.61
CA ALA A 35 -12.63 41.01 2.74
C ALA A 35 -14.05 41.23 3.30
N THR A 36 -14.23 42.24 4.17
CA THR A 36 -15.49 42.49 4.88
C THR A 36 -16.30 43.67 4.34
N GLY A 37 -15.76 44.50 3.42
CA GLY A 37 -16.41 45.75 3.03
C GLY A 37 -16.36 46.09 1.53
N HIS A 38 -15.69 45.32 0.67
CA HIS A 38 -15.63 45.60 -0.77
C HIS A 38 -16.89 45.17 -1.49
N ASP A 39 -17.33 45.91 -2.52
CA ASP A 39 -18.55 45.58 -3.27
C ASP A 39 -18.45 44.29 -4.09
N ASP A 40 -17.27 44.03 -4.69
CA ASP A 40 -17.00 42.83 -5.50
C ASP A 40 -16.69 41.62 -4.60
N TYR A 41 -17.50 40.57 -4.71
CA TYR A 41 -17.35 39.34 -3.91
C TYR A 41 -16.05 38.57 -4.20
N GLN A 42 -15.56 38.62 -5.46
CA GLN A 42 -14.30 37.95 -5.81
C GLN A 42 -13.10 38.62 -5.09
N LEU A 43 -13.12 39.94 -4.96
CA LEU A 43 -12.11 40.65 -4.21
C LEU A 43 -12.23 40.43 -2.70
N ARG A 44 -13.46 40.31 -2.17
CA ARG A 44 -13.66 39.95 -0.76
C ARG A 44 -13.12 38.53 -0.47
N GLN A 45 -13.43 37.55 -1.33
CA GLN A 45 -12.95 36.19 -1.22
C GLN A 45 -11.42 36.13 -1.27
N LEU A 46 -10.80 36.74 -2.31
CA LEU A 46 -9.35 36.77 -2.48
C LEU A 46 -8.64 37.43 -1.29
N ALA A 47 -9.18 38.55 -0.82
CA ALA A 47 -8.62 39.24 0.34
C ALA A 47 -8.71 38.43 1.64
N ALA A 48 -9.76 37.60 1.81
CA ALA A 48 -9.89 36.67 2.92
C ALA A 48 -8.88 35.53 2.84
N VAL A 49 -8.66 34.96 1.64
CA VAL A 49 -7.64 33.91 1.41
C VAL A 49 -6.23 34.43 1.75
N GLU A 50 -5.86 35.61 1.22
CA GLU A 50 -4.56 36.21 1.51
C GLU A 50 -4.41 36.62 2.99
N ALA A 51 -5.50 37.10 3.60
CA ALA A 51 -5.49 37.43 5.04
C ALA A 51 -5.19 36.16 5.86
N ARG A 52 -5.82 35.01 5.54
CA ARG A 52 -5.56 33.74 6.21
C ARG A 52 -4.08 33.36 6.17
N GLY A 53 -3.44 33.41 4.99
CA GLY A 53 -2.02 33.09 4.83
C GLY A 53 -1.08 34.01 5.61
N ASN A 54 -1.56 35.19 6.03
CA ASN A 54 -0.77 36.18 6.76
C ASN A 54 -1.11 36.27 8.28
N VAL A 55 -2.04 35.42 8.78
CA VAL A 55 -2.43 35.45 10.22
C VAL A 55 -1.22 35.19 11.11
N ASN A 56 -0.49 34.10 10.91
CA ASN A 56 0.65 33.71 11.74
C ASN A 56 1.76 34.78 11.78
N LYS A 57 1.97 35.52 10.66
CA LYS A 57 3.02 36.54 10.56
C LYS A 57 2.63 37.86 11.24
N HIS A 58 1.36 38.22 11.25
CA HIS A 58 0.92 39.58 11.55
C HIS A 58 -0.09 39.72 12.68
N TRP A 59 -0.90 38.68 13.02
CA TRP A 59 -1.92 38.76 14.04
C TRP A 59 -1.35 39.14 15.42
N ILE A 60 -0.24 38.53 15.80
CA ILE A 60 0.45 38.85 17.09
C ILE A 60 0.91 40.29 17.14
N LYS A 61 1.20 40.92 15.98
CA LYS A 61 1.67 42.33 15.88
C LYS A 61 0.53 43.34 15.83
N VAL A 62 -0.71 42.91 15.70
CA VAL A 62 -1.89 43.80 15.73
C VAL A 62 -2.05 44.37 17.13
N ALA A 63 -2.34 45.68 17.21
CA ALA A 63 -2.52 46.38 18.49
C ALA A 63 -3.68 45.76 19.29
N ALA A 64 -3.49 45.52 20.59
CA ALA A 64 -4.43 44.84 21.46
C ALA A 64 -5.82 45.50 21.51
N ASP A 65 -5.92 46.80 21.32
CA ASP A 65 -7.17 47.57 21.26
C ASP A 65 -7.91 47.38 19.92
N GLN A 66 -7.23 46.96 18.85
CA GLN A 66 -7.81 46.70 17.52
C GLN A 66 -8.32 45.26 17.38
N LYS A 67 -7.69 44.27 18.03
CA LYS A 67 -8.05 42.85 17.93
C LYS A 67 -9.55 42.59 18.15
N PRO A 68 -10.21 43.11 19.22
CA PRO A 68 -11.64 42.88 19.44
C PRO A 68 -12.53 43.41 18.30
N GLN A 69 -12.14 44.55 17.70
CA GLN A 69 -12.90 45.17 16.60
C GLN A 69 -12.79 44.31 15.33
N ILE A 70 -11.61 43.78 15.04
CA ILE A 70 -11.37 42.89 13.90
C ILE A 70 -12.11 41.58 14.08
N ARG A 71 -12.07 40.99 15.27
CA ARG A 71 -12.82 39.75 15.61
C ARG A 71 -14.34 39.94 15.36
N ASP A 72 -14.89 41.04 15.85
CA ASP A 72 -16.30 41.41 15.69
C ASP A 72 -16.68 41.63 14.21
N GLN A 73 -15.80 42.30 13.47
CA GLN A 73 -16.00 42.58 12.04
C GLN A 73 -15.99 41.27 11.21
N LEU A 74 -15.04 40.37 11.48
CA LEU A 74 -14.95 39.05 10.83
C LEU A 74 -16.19 38.23 11.14
N LEU A 75 -16.60 38.09 12.41
CA LEU A 75 -17.80 37.33 12.80
C LEU A 75 -19.07 37.86 12.14
N ARG A 76 -19.30 39.19 12.16
CA ARG A 76 -20.47 39.76 11.49
C ARG A 76 -20.45 39.51 10.00
N SER A 77 -19.32 39.68 9.33
CA SER A 77 -19.22 39.50 7.89
C SER A 77 -19.40 38.03 7.49
N SER A 78 -18.80 37.06 8.23
CA SER A 78 -18.97 35.62 7.97
C SER A 78 -20.43 35.17 8.11
N MET A 79 -21.21 35.78 9.00
CA MET A 79 -22.62 35.43 9.25
C MET A 79 -23.59 36.17 8.32
N SER A 80 -23.22 37.30 7.71
CA SER A 80 -24.17 38.14 6.97
C SER A 80 -23.84 38.38 5.50
N ASP A 81 -22.68 37.91 5.00
CA ASP A 81 -22.33 38.06 3.58
C ASP A 81 -23.26 37.26 2.71
N SER A 82 -23.71 37.84 1.61
CA SER A 82 -24.65 37.22 0.66
C SER A 82 -24.05 36.08 -0.15
N ASN A 83 -22.70 36.00 -0.23
CA ASN A 83 -21.98 34.98 -1.00
C ASN A 83 -21.38 33.92 -0.08
N SER A 84 -21.71 32.65 -0.29
CA SER A 84 -21.25 31.52 0.54
C SER A 84 -19.72 31.35 0.51
N LEU A 85 -19.07 31.52 -0.66
CA LEU A 85 -17.61 31.42 -0.78
C LEU A 85 -16.90 32.46 0.05
N VAL A 86 -17.46 33.69 0.14
CA VAL A 86 -16.90 34.75 1.01
C VAL A 86 -17.11 34.38 2.47
N ARG A 87 -18.32 33.91 2.85
CA ARG A 87 -18.59 33.47 4.23
C ARG A 87 -17.58 32.42 4.69
N HIS A 88 -17.33 31.37 3.88
CA HIS A 88 -16.38 30.31 4.19
C HIS A 88 -14.92 30.80 4.22
N SER A 89 -14.53 31.68 3.29
CA SER A 89 -13.18 32.24 3.30
C SER A 89 -12.91 33.09 4.54
N ILE A 90 -13.89 33.90 4.98
CA ILE A 90 -13.79 34.65 6.22
C ILE A 90 -13.82 33.73 7.45
N ALA A 91 -14.64 32.68 7.43
CA ALA A 91 -14.67 31.67 8.50
C ALA A 91 -13.29 31.02 8.72
N ARG A 92 -12.57 30.73 7.63
CA ARG A 92 -11.19 30.23 7.70
C ARG A 92 -10.21 31.23 8.31
N VAL A 93 -10.40 32.54 8.06
CA VAL A 93 -9.61 33.58 8.76
C VAL A 93 -9.93 33.57 10.25
N ILE A 94 -11.20 33.49 10.62
CA ILE A 94 -11.64 33.40 12.02
C ILE A 94 -10.98 32.20 12.71
N SER A 95 -10.98 31.04 12.06
CA SER A 95 -10.39 29.81 12.59
C SER A 95 -8.88 29.98 12.83
N ALA A 96 -8.14 30.54 11.86
CA ALA A 96 -6.71 30.79 11.99
C ALA A 96 -6.40 31.80 13.11
N VAL A 97 -7.22 32.84 13.26
CA VAL A 97 -7.10 33.82 14.38
C VAL A 97 -7.45 33.16 15.70
N ALA A 98 -8.51 32.36 15.74
CA ALA A 98 -8.98 31.66 16.93
C ALA A 98 -7.95 30.64 17.45
N LYS A 99 -7.21 29.96 16.56
CA LYS A 99 -6.12 29.06 16.93
C LYS A 99 -5.13 29.75 17.84
N ILE A 100 -4.65 30.92 17.46
CA ILE A 100 -3.67 31.70 18.24
C ILE A 100 -4.30 32.27 19.50
N ASP A 101 -5.49 32.90 19.38
CA ASP A 101 -6.11 33.64 20.48
C ASP A 101 -6.63 32.75 21.60
N LEU A 102 -7.08 31.54 21.28
CA LEU A 102 -7.59 30.57 22.26
C LEU A 102 -6.46 29.87 23.03
N GLU A 103 -5.35 29.58 22.36
CA GLU A 103 -4.13 29.11 23.01
C GLU A 103 -3.57 30.13 24.00
N ASP A 104 -3.59 31.41 23.66
CA ASP A 104 -3.20 32.51 24.54
C ASP A 104 -4.24 32.81 25.63
N GLY A 105 -5.36 32.13 25.68
CA GLY A 105 -6.49 32.39 26.61
C GLY A 105 -7.28 33.66 26.26
N GLU A 106 -7.02 34.27 25.10
CA GLU A 106 -7.81 35.34 24.53
C GLU A 106 -9.05 34.79 23.81
N TRP A 107 -10.09 35.56 23.60
CA TRP A 107 -11.31 35.18 22.89
C TRP A 107 -12.05 33.95 23.46
N ALA A 108 -11.97 33.69 24.75
CA ALA A 108 -12.56 32.54 25.45
C ALA A 108 -14.10 32.38 25.29
N ASP A 109 -14.80 33.45 24.87
CA ASP A 109 -16.25 33.44 24.64
C ASP A 109 -16.65 32.98 23.22
N LEU A 110 -15.71 32.82 22.29
CA LEU A 110 -15.96 32.44 20.89
C LEU A 110 -16.77 31.12 20.76
N PRO A 111 -16.38 29.99 21.41
CA PRO A 111 -17.15 28.74 21.29
C PRO A 111 -18.61 28.89 21.76
N ASN A 112 -18.86 29.67 22.80
CA ASN A 112 -20.21 29.92 23.30
C ASN A 112 -21.03 30.82 22.37
N LEU A 113 -20.41 31.78 21.70
CA LEU A 113 -21.08 32.62 20.67
C LEU A 113 -21.48 31.79 19.47
N LEU A 114 -20.57 30.96 18.97
CA LEU A 114 -20.83 30.05 17.86
C LEU A 114 -21.92 29.02 18.20
N ALA A 115 -21.87 28.41 19.40
CA ALA A 115 -22.91 27.47 19.84
C ALA A 115 -24.31 28.12 19.90
N ARG A 116 -24.43 29.36 20.36
CA ARG A 116 -25.71 30.09 20.37
C ARG A 116 -26.19 30.42 18.97
N ALA A 117 -25.32 30.83 18.06
CA ALA A 117 -25.67 31.13 16.68
C ALA A 117 -26.07 29.84 15.92
N ALA A 118 -25.38 28.72 16.18
CA ALA A 118 -25.74 27.40 15.64
C ALA A 118 -27.10 26.90 16.16
N ASP A 119 -27.47 27.22 17.40
CA ASP A 119 -28.75 26.76 18.00
C ASP A 119 -29.93 27.60 17.59
N GLY A 120 -29.81 28.91 17.37
CA GLY A 120 -30.92 29.85 17.23
C GLY A 120 -30.83 30.83 16.06
N GLY A 121 -29.74 30.83 15.27
CA GLY A 121 -29.51 31.72 14.14
C GLY A 121 -30.38 31.37 12.90
N ASN A 122 -30.28 32.23 11.89
CA ASN A 122 -30.82 31.90 10.57
C ASN A 122 -30.00 30.79 9.90
N GLN A 123 -30.44 30.29 8.74
CA GLN A 123 -29.82 29.18 8.05
C GLN A 123 -28.28 29.37 7.80
N ASP A 124 -27.91 30.56 7.31
CA ASP A 124 -26.52 30.90 7.01
C ASP A 124 -25.69 31.05 8.28
N GLU A 125 -26.26 31.68 9.32
CA GLU A 125 -25.59 31.82 10.63
C GLU A 125 -25.35 30.45 11.27
N ARG A 126 -26.29 29.50 11.19
CA ARG A 126 -26.12 28.14 11.70
C ARG A 126 -25.01 27.39 10.93
N ALA A 127 -25.03 27.46 9.59
CA ALA A 127 -24.05 26.78 8.75
C ALA A 127 -22.61 27.25 9.02
N VAL A 128 -22.39 28.58 9.02
CA VAL A 128 -21.08 29.16 9.27
C VAL A 128 -20.61 28.91 10.70
N SER A 129 -21.51 28.99 11.69
CA SER A 129 -21.13 28.76 13.08
C SER A 129 -20.68 27.32 13.33
N ILE A 130 -21.39 26.34 12.76
CA ILE A 130 -20.94 24.92 12.83
C ILE A 130 -19.64 24.72 12.06
N TYR A 131 -19.49 25.34 10.90
CA TYR A 131 -18.24 25.26 10.13
C TYR A 131 -17.03 25.80 10.94
N ILE A 132 -17.19 26.96 11.59
CA ILE A 132 -16.09 27.50 12.45
C ILE A 132 -15.85 26.57 13.65
N LEU A 133 -16.92 26.05 14.29
CA LEU A 133 -16.75 25.08 15.39
C LEU A 133 -15.97 23.86 14.93
N PHE A 134 -16.31 23.28 13.77
CA PHE A 134 -15.57 22.16 13.18
C PHE A 134 -14.06 22.45 13.07
N THR A 135 -13.70 23.64 12.56
CA THR A 135 -12.29 23.99 12.32
C THR A 135 -11.53 24.32 13.60
N ILE A 136 -12.16 24.77 14.67
CA ILE A 136 -11.48 25.03 15.95
C ILE A 136 -11.43 23.80 16.86
N LEU A 137 -12.29 22.79 16.66
CA LEU A 137 -12.24 21.53 17.41
C LEU A 137 -10.91 20.83 17.22
N GLU A 138 -10.35 20.87 16.02
CA GLU A 138 -9.05 20.30 15.69
C GLU A 138 -7.90 20.87 16.53
N THR A 139 -8.02 22.13 16.94
CA THR A 139 -6.99 22.84 17.71
C THR A 139 -7.21 22.78 19.23
N LEU A 140 -8.46 22.60 19.64
CA LEU A 140 -8.85 22.77 21.06
C LEU A 140 -9.24 21.46 21.75
N GLY A 141 -8.99 20.30 21.11
CA GLY A 141 -9.47 19.00 21.54
C GLY A 141 -9.30 18.74 23.04
N GLU A 142 -8.12 18.83 23.57
CA GLU A 142 -7.82 18.57 24.99
C GLU A 142 -8.54 19.52 25.99
N GLY A 143 -8.86 20.75 25.58
CA GLY A 143 -9.57 21.72 26.43
C GLY A 143 -11.09 21.62 26.42
N LEU A 144 -11.67 20.71 25.60
CA LEU A 144 -13.12 20.59 25.39
C LEU A 144 -13.79 19.42 26.12
N GLU A 145 -13.04 18.56 26.78
CA GLU A 145 -13.54 17.35 27.46
C GLU A 145 -14.71 17.67 28.42
N GLU A 146 -14.61 18.73 29.23
CA GLU A 146 -15.68 19.16 30.12
C GLU A 146 -16.96 19.59 29.37
N LYS A 147 -16.89 19.86 28.05
CA LYS A 147 -18.00 20.37 27.22
C LYS A 147 -18.56 19.34 26.26
N PHE A 148 -18.00 18.14 26.15
CA PHE A 148 -18.44 17.09 25.21
C PHE A 148 -19.97 16.88 25.25
N MET A 149 -20.55 16.72 26.41
CA MET A 149 -22.00 16.48 26.55
C MET A 149 -22.87 17.64 26.07
N ASP A 150 -22.40 18.88 26.19
CA ASP A 150 -23.14 20.05 25.67
C ASP A 150 -22.97 20.18 24.16
N LEU A 151 -21.79 19.86 23.61
CA LEU A 151 -21.55 19.77 22.17
C LEU A 151 -22.39 18.66 21.52
N PHE A 152 -22.47 17.46 22.13
CA PHE A 152 -23.34 16.39 21.61
C PHE A 152 -24.83 16.75 21.59
N LYS A 153 -25.30 17.50 22.57
CA LYS A 153 -26.69 18.04 22.56
C LYS A 153 -26.88 19.03 21.41
N LEU A 154 -25.93 19.92 21.19
CA LEU A 154 -25.97 20.86 20.07
C LEU A 154 -25.93 20.11 18.73
N PHE A 155 -24.96 19.23 18.53
CA PHE A 155 -24.78 18.46 17.32
C PHE A 155 -25.95 17.50 17.05
N GLY A 156 -26.56 16.92 18.08
CA GLY A 156 -27.76 16.12 17.96
C GLY A 156 -28.98 16.89 17.40
N LYS A 157 -29.01 18.21 17.60
CA LYS A 157 -30.02 19.08 17.05
C LYS A 157 -29.66 19.53 15.63
N THR A 158 -28.43 19.98 15.41
CA THR A 158 -27.98 20.54 14.12
C THR A 158 -27.79 19.49 13.03
N ILE A 159 -27.44 18.24 13.37
CA ILE A 159 -27.37 17.15 12.40
C ILE A 159 -28.73 16.78 11.79
N GLN A 160 -29.81 17.17 12.45
CA GLN A 160 -31.18 16.99 12.00
C GLN A 160 -31.81 18.31 11.50
N ASP A 161 -31.02 19.34 11.14
CA ASP A 161 -31.48 20.60 10.67
C ASP A 161 -32.47 20.43 9.49
N PRO A 162 -33.71 20.92 9.61
CA PRO A 162 -34.74 20.67 8.57
C PRO A 162 -34.57 21.54 7.32
N GLU A 163 -33.78 22.62 7.41
CA GLU A 163 -33.70 23.65 6.37
C GLU A 163 -32.43 23.61 5.56
N SER A 164 -31.32 23.19 6.19
CA SER A 164 -29.95 23.29 5.61
C SER A 164 -29.21 21.99 5.58
N ALA A 165 -28.93 21.47 4.38
CA ALA A 165 -28.03 20.35 4.18
C ALA A 165 -26.57 20.70 4.57
N GLU A 166 -26.16 21.97 4.39
CA GLU A 166 -24.86 22.48 4.79
C GLU A 166 -24.65 22.43 6.32
N VAL A 167 -25.69 22.75 7.11
CA VAL A 167 -25.62 22.60 8.57
C VAL A 167 -25.45 21.12 8.94
N ARG A 168 -26.19 20.21 8.29
CA ARG A 168 -26.10 18.78 8.57
C ARG A 168 -24.73 18.20 8.27
N ILE A 169 -24.13 18.53 7.10
CA ILE A 169 -22.81 18.02 6.72
C ILE A 169 -21.69 18.62 7.59
N ASN A 170 -21.73 19.94 7.86
CA ASN A 170 -20.76 20.56 8.75
C ASN A 170 -20.82 19.99 10.17
N THR A 171 -22.01 19.61 10.64
CA THR A 171 -22.18 18.91 11.92
C THR A 171 -21.58 17.51 11.89
N LEU A 172 -21.74 16.79 10.78
CA LEU A 172 -21.13 15.47 10.57
C LEU A 172 -19.61 15.56 10.65
N LEU A 173 -19.01 16.54 9.97
CA LEU A 173 -17.56 16.79 10.01
C LEU A 173 -17.10 17.19 11.41
N ALA A 174 -17.87 18.02 12.14
CA ALA A 174 -17.54 18.40 13.52
C ALA A 174 -17.56 17.18 14.48
N LEU A 175 -18.49 16.26 14.28
CA LEU A 175 -18.56 15.01 15.04
C LEU A 175 -17.37 14.10 14.77
N SER A 176 -16.87 14.04 13.52
CA SER A 176 -15.65 13.28 13.20
C SER A 176 -14.42 13.80 13.96
N LYS A 177 -14.22 15.12 13.98
CA LYS A 177 -13.11 15.72 14.74
C LYS A 177 -13.23 15.52 16.25
N LEU A 178 -14.45 15.61 16.78
CA LEU A 178 -14.68 15.38 18.20
C LEU A 178 -14.44 13.90 18.58
N ALA A 179 -14.70 12.97 17.66
CA ALA A 179 -14.48 11.54 17.86
C ALA A 179 -13.00 11.19 18.11
N MET A 180 -12.07 11.93 17.49
CA MET A 180 -10.62 11.70 17.64
C MET A 180 -10.09 12.07 19.04
N HIS A 181 -10.87 12.80 19.83
CA HIS A 181 -10.52 13.22 21.20
C HIS A 181 -11.28 12.43 22.28
N LEU A 182 -11.97 11.34 21.93
CA LEU A 182 -12.69 10.50 22.89
C LEU A 182 -11.81 9.33 23.34
N ASP A 183 -11.66 9.16 24.65
CA ASP A 183 -10.97 8.02 25.25
C ASP A 183 -11.94 6.89 25.63
N SER A 184 -11.55 5.63 25.38
CA SER A 184 -12.38 4.46 25.70
C SER A 184 -12.48 4.16 27.20
N GLU A 185 -11.47 4.53 27.98
CA GLU A 185 -11.38 4.23 29.42
C GLU A 185 -11.96 5.36 30.28
N GLU A 186 -11.81 6.61 29.87
CA GLU A 186 -12.23 7.79 30.65
C GLU A 186 -13.61 8.33 30.27
N ASP A 187 -14.05 8.11 29.00
CA ASP A 187 -15.20 8.77 28.37
C ASP A 187 -16.44 7.87 28.14
N GLU A 188 -16.79 6.92 29.02
CA GLU A 188 -17.94 6.01 28.82
C GLU A 188 -19.25 6.75 28.46
N ALA A 189 -19.55 7.86 29.11
CA ALA A 189 -20.78 8.61 28.87
C ALA A 189 -20.76 9.43 27.55
N PRO A 190 -19.65 10.15 27.19
CA PRO A 190 -19.46 10.76 25.90
C PRO A 190 -19.48 9.75 24.74
N VAL A 191 -18.79 8.62 24.82
CA VAL A 191 -18.79 7.54 23.82
C VAL A 191 -20.21 7.06 23.54
N LYS A 192 -20.99 6.80 24.60
CA LYS A 192 -22.39 6.38 24.45
C LYS A 192 -23.28 7.46 23.81
N ALA A 193 -23.10 8.72 24.20
CA ALA A 193 -23.81 9.84 23.60
C ALA A 193 -23.47 10.00 22.12
N PHE A 194 -22.21 9.80 21.74
CA PHE A 194 -21.80 9.76 20.32
C PHE A 194 -22.49 8.63 19.56
N GLN A 195 -22.48 7.42 20.12
CA GLN A 195 -23.12 6.26 19.48
C GLN A 195 -24.63 6.48 19.24
N GLU A 196 -25.32 7.24 20.08
CA GLU A 196 -26.73 7.61 19.89
C GLU A 196 -26.95 8.54 18.68
N LEU A 197 -25.91 9.23 18.20
CA LEU A 197 -25.98 10.13 17.03
C LEU A 197 -25.74 9.41 15.70
N VAL A 198 -25.11 8.24 15.70
CA VAL A 198 -24.77 7.49 14.47
C VAL A 198 -25.95 7.29 13.53
N PRO A 199 -27.19 6.96 13.99
CA PRO A 199 -28.33 6.87 13.07
C PRO A 199 -28.66 8.17 12.36
N SER A 200 -28.45 9.34 13.00
CA SER A 200 -28.63 10.64 12.37
C SER A 200 -27.52 10.97 11.37
N MET A 201 -26.29 10.54 11.66
CA MET A 201 -25.15 10.64 10.72
C MET A 201 -25.43 9.82 9.46
N VAL A 202 -25.93 8.59 9.60
CA VAL A 202 -26.36 7.74 8.47
C VAL A 202 -27.47 8.39 7.64
N ALA A 203 -28.40 9.11 8.29
CA ALA A 203 -29.45 9.84 7.59
C ALA A 203 -28.89 10.98 6.72
N VAL A 204 -27.82 11.66 7.15
CA VAL A 204 -27.12 12.68 6.35
C VAL A 204 -26.51 12.06 5.10
N LEU A 205 -25.82 10.94 5.20
CA LEU A 205 -25.25 10.23 4.04
C LEU A 205 -26.36 9.84 3.04
N LYS A 206 -27.44 9.23 3.52
CA LYS A 206 -28.58 8.82 2.66
C LYS A 206 -29.22 10.01 1.97
N ASP A 207 -29.37 11.13 2.66
CA ASP A 207 -29.91 12.36 2.10
C ASP A 207 -29.00 12.94 1.02
N SER A 208 -27.68 12.96 1.25
CA SER A 208 -26.69 13.41 0.26
C SER A 208 -26.72 12.54 -1.01
N ILE A 209 -26.76 11.21 -0.88
CA ILE A 209 -26.90 10.28 -2.02
C ILE A 209 -28.22 10.54 -2.76
N SER A 210 -29.33 10.74 -2.05
CA SER A 210 -30.64 11.00 -2.68
C SER A 210 -30.68 12.31 -3.45
N GLN A 211 -29.85 13.28 -3.09
CA GLN A 211 -29.74 14.59 -3.74
C GLN A 211 -28.72 14.60 -4.88
N GLY A 212 -27.86 13.61 -4.98
CA GLY A 212 -26.78 13.55 -5.96
C GLY A 212 -25.74 14.66 -5.74
N ASP A 213 -25.37 14.95 -4.49
CA ASP A 213 -24.39 15.97 -4.13
C ASP A 213 -23.04 15.29 -3.83
N ASP A 214 -22.20 15.17 -4.85
CA ASP A 214 -20.96 14.39 -4.84
C ASP A 214 -19.99 14.86 -3.74
N ASP A 215 -19.83 16.17 -3.57
CA ASP A 215 -18.95 16.72 -2.52
C ASP A 215 -19.40 16.29 -1.11
N ARG A 216 -20.70 16.32 -0.84
CA ARG A 216 -21.23 15.91 0.48
C ARG A 216 -21.21 14.41 0.66
N ILE A 217 -21.40 13.65 -0.41
CA ILE A 217 -21.28 12.19 -0.39
C ILE A 217 -19.85 11.81 0.01
N MET A 218 -18.84 12.37 -0.67
CA MET A 218 -17.43 12.11 -0.34
C MET A 218 -17.10 12.48 1.10
N GLN A 219 -17.47 13.68 1.55
CA GLN A 219 -17.26 14.12 2.94
C GLN A 219 -17.91 13.17 3.97
N ALA A 220 -19.12 12.69 3.68
CA ALA A 220 -19.81 11.77 4.58
C ALA A 220 -19.12 10.40 4.63
N PHE A 221 -18.64 9.86 3.50
CA PHE A 221 -17.87 8.62 3.49
C PHE A 221 -16.54 8.76 4.24
N GLU A 222 -15.81 9.85 4.04
CA GLU A 222 -14.55 10.14 4.77
C GLU A 222 -14.77 10.12 6.28
N VAL A 223 -15.86 10.74 6.76
CA VAL A 223 -16.21 10.67 8.19
C VAL A 223 -16.43 9.23 8.67
N PHE A 224 -17.21 8.43 7.95
CA PHE A 224 -17.44 7.04 8.37
C PHE A 224 -16.18 6.18 8.30
N GLN A 225 -15.30 6.42 7.33
CA GLN A 225 -14.00 5.74 7.20
C GLN A 225 -13.09 6.11 8.38
N THR A 226 -12.98 7.39 8.70
CA THR A 226 -12.22 7.86 9.88
C THR A 226 -12.74 7.21 11.16
N LEU A 227 -14.05 7.15 11.36
CA LEU A 227 -14.66 6.53 12.55
C LEU A 227 -14.44 5.02 12.67
N LEU A 228 -14.10 4.33 11.59
CA LEU A 228 -13.72 2.91 11.64
C LEU A 228 -12.35 2.71 12.31
N GLY A 229 -11.42 3.63 12.09
CA GLY A 229 -10.08 3.62 12.68
C GLY A 229 -10.04 4.10 14.13
N CYS A 230 -11.02 4.91 14.59
CA CYS A 230 -10.99 5.49 15.94
C CYS A 230 -10.97 4.43 17.06
N ASP A 231 -10.16 4.66 18.06
CA ASP A 231 -10.29 4.06 19.38
C ASP A 231 -10.81 5.16 20.35
N PRO A 232 -11.99 5.02 20.94
CA PRO A 232 -12.84 3.83 21.06
C PRO A 232 -13.60 3.46 19.77
N ALA A 233 -14.03 2.20 19.69
CA ALA A 233 -14.78 1.70 18.54
C ALA A 233 -16.22 2.25 18.48
N LEU A 234 -16.36 3.52 18.08
CA LEU A 234 -17.60 4.31 18.12
C LEU A 234 -18.75 3.72 17.29
N LEU A 235 -18.44 3.07 16.17
CA LEU A 235 -19.44 2.48 15.28
C LEU A 235 -19.93 1.10 15.71
N THR A 236 -19.36 0.48 16.76
CA THR A 236 -19.58 -0.94 17.13
C THR A 236 -21.05 -1.32 17.25
N VAL A 237 -21.89 -0.47 17.87
CA VAL A 237 -23.32 -0.76 18.11
C VAL A 237 -24.09 -0.80 16.79
N HIS A 238 -23.74 0.02 15.81
CA HIS A 238 -24.41 0.21 14.53
C HIS A 238 -23.67 -0.44 13.36
N LEU A 239 -22.52 -1.05 13.60
CA LEU A 239 -21.62 -1.55 12.53
C LEU A 239 -22.33 -2.55 11.61
N LYS A 240 -23.17 -3.42 12.13
CA LYS A 240 -23.92 -4.37 11.29
C LYS A 240 -24.86 -3.67 10.31
N ASP A 241 -25.61 -2.68 10.77
CA ASP A 241 -26.56 -1.96 9.94
C ASP A 241 -25.84 -1.09 8.90
N LEU A 242 -24.67 -0.54 9.28
CA LEU A 242 -23.77 0.18 8.36
C LEU A 242 -23.24 -0.74 7.27
N VAL A 243 -22.69 -1.90 7.63
CA VAL A 243 -22.16 -2.86 6.65
C VAL A 243 -23.25 -3.34 5.70
N VAL A 244 -24.47 -3.59 6.20
CA VAL A 244 -25.61 -3.94 5.34
C VAL A 244 -25.96 -2.80 4.39
N LEU A 245 -26.03 -1.56 4.90
CA LEU A 245 -26.29 -0.38 4.08
C LEU A 245 -25.24 -0.17 2.99
N MET A 246 -23.94 -0.25 3.33
CA MET A 246 -22.88 -0.09 2.35
C MET A 246 -22.90 -1.19 1.29
N ASN A 247 -23.20 -2.44 1.69
CA ASN A 247 -23.41 -3.53 0.74
C ASN A 247 -24.64 -3.32 -0.17
N GLU A 248 -25.69 -2.66 0.31
CA GLU A 248 -26.86 -2.28 -0.52
C GLU A 248 -26.54 -1.15 -1.49
N ILE A 249 -25.77 -0.13 -1.04
CA ILE A 249 -25.31 0.97 -1.89
C ILE A 249 -24.38 0.43 -3.00
N SER A 250 -23.42 -0.42 -2.66
CA SER A 250 -22.48 -0.99 -3.63
C SER A 250 -23.18 -1.80 -4.74
N ALA A 251 -24.25 -2.48 -4.41
CA ALA A 251 -25.03 -3.32 -5.34
C ALA A 251 -26.05 -2.55 -6.19
N ASN A 252 -26.34 -1.30 -5.87
CA ASN A 252 -27.39 -0.54 -6.52
C ASN A 252 -26.86 0.19 -7.76
N THR A 253 -27.17 -0.31 -8.94
CA THR A 253 -26.77 0.27 -10.24
C THR A 253 -27.48 1.58 -10.60
N ASP A 254 -28.46 2.04 -9.81
CA ASP A 254 -29.06 3.37 -9.97
C ASP A 254 -28.23 4.49 -9.31
N ILE A 255 -27.21 4.11 -8.51
CA ILE A 255 -26.25 5.02 -7.86
C ILE A 255 -25.00 5.10 -8.75
N ASP A 256 -24.37 6.26 -8.77
CA ASP A 256 -23.13 6.47 -9.52
C ASP A 256 -21.98 5.56 -9.04
N ASP A 257 -21.03 5.29 -9.91
CA ASP A 257 -19.95 4.34 -9.66
C ASP A 257 -18.97 4.82 -8.59
N ASP A 258 -18.75 6.12 -8.45
CA ASP A 258 -17.87 6.68 -7.41
C ASP A 258 -18.47 6.44 -6.03
N THR A 259 -19.74 6.73 -5.82
CA THR A 259 -20.46 6.45 -4.57
C THR A 259 -20.47 4.95 -4.24
N ARG A 260 -20.69 4.09 -5.23
CA ARG A 260 -20.64 2.63 -5.07
C ARG A 260 -19.22 2.16 -4.65
N THR A 261 -18.20 2.73 -5.27
CA THR A 261 -16.79 2.45 -4.95
C THR A 261 -16.42 2.88 -3.54
N GLN A 262 -16.89 4.05 -3.09
CA GLN A 262 -16.70 4.50 -1.70
C GLN A 262 -17.37 3.55 -0.69
N ALA A 263 -18.56 3.03 -1.03
CA ALA A 263 -19.21 2.03 -0.18
C ALA A 263 -18.41 0.72 -0.08
N ILE A 264 -17.80 0.27 -1.18
CA ILE A 264 -16.91 -0.91 -1.19
C ILE A 264 -15.65 -0.64 -0.38
N SER A 265 -15.03 0.55 -0.52
CA SER A 265 -13.87 0.96 0.29
C SER A 265 -14.19 0.94 1.78
N PHE A 266 -15.35 1.45 2.19
CA PHE A 266 -15.80 1.33 3.58
C PHE A 266 -15.91 -0.14 4.03
N LEU A 267 -16.44 -1.03 3.18
CA LEU A 267 -16.54 -2.46 3.51
C LEU A 267 -15.16 -3.09 3.70
N MET A 268 -14.19 -2.75 2.85
CA MET A 268 -12.81 -3.22 2.96
C MET A 268 -12.18 -2.75 4.28
N GLN A 269 -12.28 -1.48 4.60
CA GLN A 269 -11.77 -0.92 5.86
C GLN A 269 -12.48 -1.52 7.08
N ALA A 270 -13.80 -1.76 7.01
CA ALA A 270 -14.53 -2.41 8.09
C ALA A 270 -14.03 -3.84 8.36
N VAL A 271 -13.66 -4.58 7.30
CA VAL A 271 -13.05 -5.90 7.43
C VAL A 271 -11.66 -5.80 8.03
N GLN A 272 -10.86 -4.83 7.61
CA GLN A 272 -9.50 -4.60 8.10
C GLN A 272 -9.49 -4.22 9.60
N TYR A 273 -10.17 -3.15 9.98
CA TYR A 273 -10.12 -2.60 11.34
C TYR A 273 -11.02 -3.36 12.34
N ARG A 274 -12.08 -4.02 11.90
CA ARG A 274 -13.08 -4.66 12.78
C ARG A 274 -13.31 -6.13 12.47
N LYS A 275 -12.27 -6.83 12.01
CA LYS A 275 -12.24 -8.24 11.58
C LYS A 275 -13.07 -9.18 12.46
N LEU A 276 -12.79 -9.22 13.78
CA LEU A 276 -13.49 -10.11 14.71
C LEU A 276 -14.98 -9.80 14.84
N LYS A 277 -15.36 -8.51 14.74
CA LYS A 277 -16.77 -8.11 14.76
C LYS A 277 -17.50 -8.55 13.50
N ILE A 278 -16.90 -8.31 12.32
CA ILE A 278 -17.44 -8.74 11.01
C ILE A 278 -17.60 -10.26 10.98
N GLN A 279 -16.57 -10.99 11.43
CA GLN A 279 -16.62 -12.46 11.56
C GLN A 279 -17.77 -12.91 12.46
N GLY A 280 -17.95 -12.27 13.63
CA GLY A 280 -19.02 -12.58 14.59
C GLY A 280 -20.43 -12.30 14.06
N MET A 281 -20.60 -11.33 13.17
CA MET A 281 -21.87 -10.99 12.51
C MET A 281 -22.34 -12.04 11.49
N ARG A 282 -21.42 -12.90 11.01
CA ARG A 282 -21.65 -13.92 9.98
C ARG A 282 -22.25 -13.34 8.69
N ILE A 283 -21.78 -12.17 8.28
CA ILE A 283 -22.26 -11.47 7.07
C ILE A 283 -21.39 -11.77 5.84
N GLY A 284 -20.27 -12.47 6.01
CA GLY A 284 -19.30 -12.74 4.95
C GLY A 284 -19.92 -13.37 3.70
N GLU A 285 -20.84 -14.34 3.85
CA GLU A 285 -21.56 -14.94 2.70
C GLU A 285 -22.32 -13.89 1.89
N GLN A 286 -23.02 -12.95 2.53
CA GLN A 286 -23.76 -11.91 1.84
C GLN A 286 -22.81 -10.98 1.08
N LEU A 287 -21.73 -10.53 1.73
CA LEU A 287 -20.71 -9.67 1.11
C LEU A 287 -20.07 -10.37 -0.10
N THR A 288 -19.67 -11.64 0.05
CA THR A 288 -19.07 -12.44 -1.05
C THR A 288 -20.01 -12.56 -2.24
N ARG A 289 -21.30 -12.84 -2.02
CA ARG A 289 -22.27 -12.99 -3.11
C ARG A 289 -22.54 -11.66 -3.82
N THR A 290 -22.62 -10.57 -3.07
CA THR A 290 -22.78 -9.22 -3.64
C THR A 290 -21.57 -8.81 -4.44
N ALA A 291 -20.36 -8.94 -3.88
CA ALA A 291 -19.12 -8.60 -4.56
C ALA A 291 -18.95 -9.43 -5.85
N LEU A 292 -19.18 -10.75 -5.79
CA LEU A 292 -19.15 -11.61 -6.99
C LEU A 292 -20.14 -11.18 -8.06
N HIS A 293 -21.32 -10.68 -7.68
CA HIS A 293 -22.29 -10.17 -8.65
C HIS A 293 -21.81 -8.86 -9.30
N ILE A 294 -21.29 -7.91 -8.51
CA ILE A 294 -20.74 -6.65 -9.02
C ILE A 294 -19.58 -6.90 -9.99
N VAL A 295 -18.75 -7.92 -9.76
CA VAL A 295 -17.67 -8.30 -10.70
C VAL A 295 -18.19 -8.65 -12.10
N THR A 296 -19.45 -9.04 -12.27
CA THR A 296 -20.06 -9.26 -13.61
C THR A 296 -20.21 -8.00 -14.44
N GLU A 297 -20.07 -6.82 -13.81
CA GLU A 297 -20.14 -5.50 -14.47
C GLU A 297 -18.79 -5.07 -15.06
N LEU A 298 -17.71 -5.87 -14.92
CA LEU A 298 -16.41 -5.57 -15.51
C LEU A 298 -16.52 -5.27 -17.00
N ASP A 299 -16.09 -4.10 -17.38
CA ASP A 299 -15.98 -3.67 -18.77
C ASP A 299 -14.76 -4.29 -19.48
N ASP A 300 -14.55 -3.93 -20.73
CA ASP A 300 -13.43 -4.36 -21.55
C ASP A 300 -12.31 -3.28 -21.63
N SER A 301 -12.35 -2.25 -20.75
CA SER A 301 -11.34 -1.22 -20.65
C SER A 301 -10.00 -1.79 -20.13
N PRO A 302 -8.86 -1.24 -20.54
CA PRO A 302 -7.56 -1.64 -19.99
C PRO A 302 -7.56 -1.58 -18.45
N ILE A 303 -6.88 -2.53 -17.83
CA ILE A 303 -6.93 -2.76 -16.38
C ILE A 303 -6.41 -1.55 -15.56
N ASP A 304 -5.66 -0.63 -16.17
CA ASP A 304 -4.85 0.33 -15.43
C ASP A 304 -5.51 1.72 -15.17
N ASP A 305 -6.61 2.08 -15.82
CA ASP A 305 -6.97 3.52 -15.86
C ASP A 305 -8.16 3.97 -14.99
N GLU A 306 -9.06 3.11 -14.49
CA GLU A 306 -10.18 3.57 -13.67
C GLU A 306 -10.52 2.63 -12.50
N ILE A 307 -10.68 3.21 -11.30
CA ILE A 307 -11.23 2.51 -10.13
C ILE A 307 -12.74 2.37 -10.33
N THR A 308 -13.21 1.15 -10.64
CA THR A 308 -14.64 0.84 -10.84
C THR A 308 -15.19 -0.03 -9.70
N PRO A 309 -16.52 -0.03 -9.46
CA PRO A 309 -17.13 -0.92 -8.46
C PRO A 309 -16.75 -2.39 -8.65
N ALA A 310 -16.67 -2.84 -9.91
CA ALA A 310 -16.33 -4.23 -10.23
C ALA A 310 -14.87 -4.57 -9.86
N ARG A 311 -13.93 -3.67 -10.12
CA ARG A 311 -12.51 -3.84 -9.74
C ARG A 311 -12.34 -3.79 -8.23
N SER A 312 -12.95 -2.81 -7.57
CA SER A 312 -12.93 -2.70 -6.10
C SER A 312 -13.55 -3.93 -5.43
N SER A 313 -14.58 -4.53 -6.07
CA SER A 313 -15.20 -5.77 -5.56
C SER A 313 -14.27 -6.99 -5.65
N LEU A 314 -13.34 -7.03 -6.61
CA LEU A 314 -12.28 -8.06 -6.63
C LEU A 314 -11.35 -7.91 -5.43
N GLY A 315 -10.90 -6.69 -5.13
CA GLY A 315 -10.12 -6.41 -3.91
C GLY A 315 -10.87 -6.74 -2.61
N LEU A 316 -12.19 -6.44 -2.57
CA LEU A 316 -13.02 -6.84 -1.43
C LEU A 316 -13.09 -8.37 -1.27
N LEU A 317 -13.21 -9.14 -2.36
CA LEU A 317 -13.23 -10.60 -2.33
C LEU A 317 -11.92 -11.17 -1.79
N ASP A 318 -10.81 -10.62 -2.24
CA ASP A 318 -9.47 -10.96 -1.75
C ASP A 318 -9.34 -10.71 -0.24
N MET A 319 -9.62 -9.48 0.20
CA MET A 319 -9.58 -9.10 1.61
C MET A 319 -10.52 -9.94 2.48
N LEU A 320 -11.72 -10.26 1.99
CA LEU A 320 -12.65 -11.16 2.70
C LEU A 320 -12.07 -12.56 2.87
N ALA A 321 -11.43 -13.11 1.82
CA ALA A 321 -10.83 -14.44 1.85
C ALA A 321 -9.65 -14.51 2.83
N GLN A 322 -8.81 -13.48 2.88
CA GLN A 322 -7.67 -13.38 3.80
C GLN A 322 -8.11 -13.13 5.25
N SER A 323 -9.22 -12.40 5.44
CA SER A 323 -9.62 -11.94 6.78
C SER A 323 -10.65 -12.82 7.47
N LEU A 324 -11.55 -13.48 6.75
CA LEU A 324 -12.66 -14.23 7.33
C LEU A 324 -12.48 -15.75 7.13
N PRO A 325 -13.09 -16.58 8.01
CA PRO A 325 -13.01 -18.02 7.85
C PRO A 325 -13.54 -18.50 6.49
N PRO A 326 -12.93 -19.53 5.88
CA PRO A 326 -13.38 -20.09 4.59
C PRO A 326 -14.87 -20.42 4.54
N SER A 327 -15.48 -20.81 5.67
CA SER A 327 -16.92 -21.10 5.76
C SER A 327 -17.84 -19.91 5.48
N GLN A 328 -17.32 -18.66 5.59
CA GLN A 328 -18.07 -17.44 5.33
C GLN A 328 -17.81 -16.83 3.95
N VAL A 329 -16.71 -17.20 3.28
CA VAL A 329 -16.26 -16.60 2.01
C VAL A 329 -16.08 -17.66 0.94
N VAL A 330 -15.10 -18.53 1.09
CA VAL A 330 -14.68 -19.48 0.05
C VAL A 330 -15.76 -20.56 -0.17
N VAL A 331 -16.37 -21.08 0.89
CA VAL A 331 -17.47 -22.07 0.75
C VAL A 331 -18.67 -21.51 -0.01
N PRO A 332 -19.22 -20.32 0.33
CA PRO A 332 -20.28 -19.69 -0.46
C PRO A 332 -19.87 -19.39 -1.90
N LEU A 333 -18.62 -18.96 -2.11
CA LEU A 333 -18.07 -18.74 -3.46
C LEU A 333 -18.12 -20.03 -4.27
N LEU A 334 -17.49 -21.10 -3.81
CA LEU A 334 -17.41 -22.39 -4.52
C LEU A 334 -18.79 -22.99 -4.82
N GLN A 335 -19.75 -22.85 -3.89
CA GLN A 335 -21.14 -23.28 -4.12
C GLN A 335 -21.81 -22.53 -5.29
N THR A 336 -21.38 -21.31 -5.56
CA THR A 336 -21.96 -20.44 -6.60
C THR A 336 -21.25 -20.57 -7.95
N LEU A 337 -19.94 -20.89 -7.94
CA LEU A 337 -19.10 -20.95 -9.15
C LEU A 337 -19.67 -21.85 -10.26
N GLY A 338 -20.25 -23.00 -9.93
CA GLY A 338 -20.84 -23.88 -10.94
C GLY A 338 -21.96 -23.22 -11.77
N GLN A 339 -22.71 -22.27 -11.19
CA GLN A 339 -23.74 -21.49 -11.90
C GLN A 339 -23.09 -20.40 -12.77
N TYR A 340 -22.03 -19.77 -12.29
CA TYR A 340 -21.28 -18.74 -13.02
C TYR A 340 -20.56 -19.35 -14.21
N PHE A 341 -19.82 -20.42 -14.05
CA PHE A 341 -19.03 -21.07 -15.10
C PHE A 341 -19.87 -21.66 -16.24
N ASN A 342 -21.11 -22.07 -15.96
CA ASN A 342 -22.03 -22.59 -16.97
C ASN A 342 -23.02 -21.54 -17.49
N ASN A 343 -22.84 -20.25 -17.15
CA ASN A 343 -23.72 -19.20 -17.62
C ASN A 343 -23.50 -18.94 -19.12
N ASN A 344 -24.59 -18.62 -19.84
CA ASN A 344 -24.51 -18.23 -21.25
C ASN A 344 -23.79 -16.87 -21.43
N ASP A 345 -23.93 -15.97 -20.46
CA ASP A 345 -23.23 -14.68 -20.45
C ASP A 345 -21.76 -14.86 -20.08
N PRO A 346 -20.82 -14.45 -20.96
CA PRO A 346 -19.39 -14.56 -20.68
C PRO A 346 -18.94 -13.71 -19.47
N ASN A 347 -19.66 -12.62 -19.13
CA ASN A 347 -19.30 -11.79 -17.99
C ASN A 347 -19.43 -12.56 -16.67
N TYR A 348 -20.45 -13.42 -16.54
CA TYR A 348 -20.56 -14.31 -15.37
C TYR A 348 -19.42 -15.33 -15.32
N ARG A 349 -19.06 -15.94 -16.46
CA ARG A 349 -17.96 -16.91 -16.49
C ARG A 349 -16.63 -16.24 -16.14
N ARG A 350 -16.38 -15.03 -16.69
CA ARG A 350 -15.23 -14.18 -16.36
C ARG A 350 -15.18 -13.84 -14.87
N ALA A 351 -16.29 -13.33 -14.31
CA ALA A 351 -16.38 -12.94 -12.91
C ALA A 351 -16.09 -14.12 -11.96
N GLY A 352 -16.66 -15.28 -12.25
CA GLY A 352 -16.47 -16.47 -11.43
C GLY A 352 -15.01 -16.93 -11.37
N ILE A 353 -14.31 -16.96 -12.52
CA ILE A 353 -12.91 -17.42 -12.55
C ILE A 353 -11.96 -16.37 -11.93
N MET A 354 -12.22 -15.07 -12.13
CA MET A 354 -11.45 -14.01 -11.48
C MET A 354 -11.61 -14.05 -9.95
N ALA A 355 -12.85 -14.21 -9.46
CA ALA A 355 -13.11 -14.33 -8.03
C ALA A 355 -12.42 -15.55 -7.41
N LEU A 356 -12.34 -16.68 -8.12
CA LEU A 356 -11.58 -17.84 -7.67
C LEU A 356 -10.09 -17.51 -7.52
N GLY A 357 -9.49 -16.89 -8.55
CA GLY A 357 -8.08 -16.49 -8.53
C GLY A 357 -7.75 -15.45 -7.45
N MET A 358 -8.70 -14.54 -7.12
CA MET A 358 -8.51 -13.58 -6.03
C MET A 358 -8.59 -14.21 -4.64
N CYS A 359 -9.44 -15.20 -4.45
CA CYS A 359 -9.66 -15.79 -3.13
C CYS A 359 -8.68 -16.93 -2.77
N VAL A 360 -7.79 -17.35 -3.68
CA VAL A 360 -6.92 -18.50 -3.44
C VAL A 360 -5.90 -18.23 -2.34
N GLU A 361 -5.26 -17.08 -2.35
CA GLU A 361 -4.26 -16.67 -1.36
C GLU A 361 -4.81 -16.68 0.08
N GLY A 362 -6.06 -16.25 0.27
CA GLY A 362 -6.69 -16.20 1.59
C GLY A 362 -7.04 -17.56 2.19
N ALA A 363 -7.14 -18.63 1.39
CA ALA A 363 -7.52 -19.97 1.87
C ALA A 363 -6.97 -21.12 1.00
N PRO A 364 -5.65 -21.15 0.71
CA PRO A 364 -5.06 -22.12 -0.21
C PRO A 364 -5.31 -23.57 0.25
N ASP A 365 -5.07 -23.88 1.52
CA ASP A 365 -5.27 -25.20 2.09
C ASP A 365 -6.72 -25.73 1.90
N PHE A 366 -7.70 -24.84 2.04
CA PHE A 366 -9.10 -25.24 1.86
C PHE A 366 -9.42 -25.48 0.38
N ILE A 367 -8.95 -24.60 -0.52
CA ILE A 367 -9.17 -24.72 -1.97
C ILE A 367 -8.46 -25.97 -2.51
N SER A 368 -7.25 -26.29 -2.05
CA SER A 368 -6.53 -27.53 -2.35
C SER A 368 -7.42 -28.77 -2.13
N THR A 369 -8.14 -28.85 -0.99
CA THR A 369 -9.04 -29.96 -0.72
C THR A 369 -10.17 -30.12 -1.75
N GLN A 370 -10.51 -29.07 -2.48
CA GLN A 370 -11.59 -29.03 -3.49
C GLN A 370 -11.07 -29.02 -4.93
N MET A 371 -9.75 -29.09 -5.15
CA MET A 371 -9.14 -28.99 -6.49
C MET A 371 -9.67 -30.02 -7.47
N HIS A 372 -9.99 -31.22 -7.03
CA HIS A 372 -10.56 -32.28 -7.88
C HIS A 372 -11.93 -31.90 -8.51
N GLU A 373 -12.69 -30.96 -7.89
CA GLU A 373 -13.96 -30.45 -8.44
C GLU A 373 -13.72 -29.14 -9.24
N ILE A 374 -12.80 -28.29 -8.80
CA ILE A 374 -12.52 -26.99 -9.38
C ILE A 374 -11.74 -27.11 -10.68
N PHE A 375 -10.69 -27.92 -10.71
CA PHE A 375 -9.74 -27.98 -11.81
C PHE A 375 -10.37 -28.35 -13.18
N PRO A 376 -11.29 -29.32 -13.30
CA PRO A 376 -11.97 -29.56 -14.57
C PRO A 376 -12.74 -28.37 -15.12
N MET A 377 -13.27 -27.50 -14.23
CA MET A 377 -13.97 -26.28 -14.63
C MET A 377 -12.98 -25.20 -15.11
N VAL A 378 -11.82 -25.07 -14.47
CA VAL A 378 -10.74 -24.18 -14.92
C VAL A 378 -10.27 -24.56 -16.33
N LEU A 379 -10.02 -25.85 -16.58
CA LEU A 379 -9.65 -26.36 -17.92
C LEU A 379 -10.73 -26.06 -18.98
N GLN A 380 -12.01 -26.12 -18.62
CA GLN A 380 -13.11 -25.76 -19.51
C GLN A 380 -13.04 -24.27 -19.89
N LEU A 381 -12.78 -23.37 -18.93
CA LEU A 381 -12.73 -21.95 -19.16
C LEU A 381 -11.47 -21.51 -19.92
N LEU A 382 -10.34 -22.19 -19.75
CA LEU A 382 -9.15 -22.01 -20.60
C LEU A 382 -9.42 -22.35 -22.08
N ALA A 383 -10.44 -23.16 -22.36
CA ALA A 383 -10.88 -23.51 -23.71
C ALA A 383 -12.16 -22.76 -24.15
N ASP A 384 -12.57 -21.71 -23.42
CA ASP A 384 -13.79 -20.93 -23.72
C ASP A 384 -13.72 -20.27 -25.10
N SER A 385 -14.89 -20.08 -25.71
CA SER A 385 -15.01 -19.39 -27.01
C SER A 385 -14.63 -17.91 -26.92
N GLU A 386 -14.92 -17.28 -25.77
CA GLU A 386 -14.71 -15.85 -25.55
C GLU A 386 -13.28 -15.56 -25.09
N SER A 387 -12.60 -14.63 -25.74
CA SER A 387 -11.21 -14.26 -25.43
C SER A 387 -11.04 -13.74 -24.01
N LYS A 388 -11.95 -12.88 -23.56
CA LYS A 388 -11.91 -12.30 -22.19
C LYS A 388 -12.08 -13.35 -21.08
N VAL A 389 -12.81 -14.44 -21.34
CA VAL A 389 -12.91 -15.55 -20.39
C VAL A 389 -11.61 -16.35 -20.35
N ARG A 390 -11.00 -16.61 -21.52
CA ARG A 390 -9.70 -17.28 -21.57
C ARG A 390 -8.60 -16.46 -20.90
N GLN A 391 -8.54 -15.16 -21.15
CA GLN A 391 -7.60 -14.23 -20.49
C GLN A 391 -7.74 -14.29 -18.96
N ALA A 392 -8.97 -14.13 -18.44
CA ALA A 392 -9.23 -14.21 -17.01
C ALA A 392 -8.84 -15.57 -16.42
N SER A 393 -9.04 -16.65 -17.19
CA SER A 393 -8.67 -18.01 -16.79
C SER A 393 -7.15 -18.20 -16.72
N LEU A 394 -6.40 -17.58 -17.65
CA LEU A 394 -4.93 -17.58 -17.63
C LEU A 394 -4.40 -16.83 -16.40
N HIS A 395 -4.95 -15.66 -16.08
CA HIS A 395 -4.60 -14.93 -14.85
C HIS A 395 -4.93 -15.72 -13.58
N ALA A 396 -6.11 -16.37 -13.55
CA ALA A 396 -6.47 -17.21 -12.41
C ALA A 396 -5.54 -18.43 -12.26
N VAL A 397 -5.09 -19.02 -13.36
CA VAL A 397 -4.12 -20.14 -13.33
C VAL A 397 -2.77 -19.67 -12.78
N ALA A 398 -2.29 -18.48 -13.15
CA ALA A 398 -1.06 -17.92 -12.57
C ALA A 398 -1.18 -17.81 -11.04
N ARG A 399 -2.24 -17.17 -10.53
CA ARG A 399 -2.49 -17.07 -9.09
C ARG A 399 -2.66 -18.40 -8.37
N LEU A 400 -3.35 -19.36 -9.03
CA LEU A 400 -3.47 -20.72 -8.49
C LEU A 400 -2.11 -21.43 -8.44
N ALA A 401 -1.22 -21.16 -9.38
CA ALA A 401 0.11 -21.75 -9.40
C ALA A 401 1.00 -21.19 -8.27
N ASP A 402 0.87 -19.91 -7.95
CA ASP A 402 1.61 -19.27 -6.86
C ASP A 402 1.29 -19.92 -5.50
N ASP A 403 0.01 -20.21 -5.23
CA ASP A 403 -0.45 -20.70 -3.92
C ASP A 403 -0.65 -22.22 -3.86
N LEU A 404 -0.91 -22.88 -4.99
CA LEU A 404 -1.26 -24.29 -5.12
C LEU A 404 -0.34 -25.03 -6.11
N ALA A 405 0.96 -24.68 -6.12
CA ALA A 405 1.94 -25.26 -7.02
C ALA A 405 1.94 -26.81 -7.01
N GLU A 406 1.87 -27.43 -5.82
CA GLU A 406 1.85 -28.89 -5.68
C GLU A 406 0.60 -29.53 -6.34
N ASP A 407 -0.58 -28.93 -6.15
CA ASP A 407 -1.84 -29.41 -6.75
C ASP A 407 -1.79 -29.30 -8.28
N LEU A 408 -1.31 -28.16 -8.81
CA LEU A 408 -1.20 -27.94 -10.25
C LEU A 408 -0.09 -28.79 -10.89
N SER A 409 0.99 -29.05 -10.17
CA SER A 409 2.06 -29.93 -10.64
C SER A 409 1.56 -31.35 -10.92
N HIS A 410 0.61 -31.84 -10.15
CA HIS A 410 -0.01 -33.15 -10.40
C HIS A 410 -0.89 -33.19 -11.67
N GLU A 411 -1.34 -32.06 -12.15
CA GLU A 411 -2.27 -31.90 -13.28
C GLU A 411 -1.60 -31.29 -14.53
N HIS A 412 -0.28 -31.10 -14.52
CA HIS A 412 0.46 -30.40 -15.58
C HIS A 412 0.25 -31.01 -16.98
N GLU A 413 0.09 -32.36 -17.09
CA GLU A 413 -0.14 -33.02 -18.40
C GLU A 413 -1.45 -32.58 -19.08
N ARG A 414 -2.45 -32.15 -18.30
CA ARG A 414 -3.74 -31.64 -18.80
C ARG A 414 -3.72 -30.13 -19.00
N LEU A 415 -2.96 -29.41 -18.18
CA LEU A 415 -2.91 -27.97 -18.15
C LEU A 415 -2.00 -27.37 -19.25
N MET A 416 -0.75 -27.83 -19.33
CA MET A 416 0.26 -27.26 -20.23
C MET A 416 -0.17 -27.24 -21.71
N PRO A 417 -0.82 -28.28 -22.27
CA PRO A 417 -1.27 -28.20 -23.65
C PRO A 417 -2.31 -27.10 -23.93
N LEU A 418 -3.13 -26.74 -22.95
CA LEU A 418 -4.11 -25.66 -23.08
C LEU A 418 -3.44 -24.30 -22.99
N LEU A 419 -2.44 -24.14 -22.10
CA LEU A 419 -1.63 -22.93 -22.02
C LEU A 419 -0.89 -22.67 -23.34
N PHE A 420 -0.19 -23.69 -23.87
CA PHE A 420 0.51 -23.58 -25.16
C PHE A 420 -0.44 -23.26 -26.31
N LYS A 421 -1.63 -23.88 -26.32
CA LYS A 421 -2.63 -23.58 -27.34
C LYS A 421 -3.11 -22.13 -27.30
N ASN A 422 -3.36 -21.59 -26.11
CA ASN A 422 -3.77 -20.18 -25.97
C ASN A 422 -2.67 -19.24 -26.46
N LEU A 423 -1.43 -19.44 -26.02
CA LEU A 423 -0.29 -18.63 -26.44
C LEU A 423 -0.04 -18.74 -27.97
N ALA A 424 0.01 -19.97 -28.51
CA ALA A 424 0.24 -20.18 -29.93
C ALA A 424 -0.87 -19.57 -30.81
N SER A 425 -2.14 -19.67 -30.36
CA SER A 425 -3.27 -19.04 -31.09
C SER A 425 -3.15 -17.53 -31.08
N ALA A 426 -2.83 -16.90 -29.94
CA ALA A 426 -2.64 -15.47 -29.85
C ALA A 426 -1.46 -14.98 -30.70
N MET A 427 -0.32 -15.69 -30.68
CA MET A 427 0.81 -15.39 -31.56
C MET A 427 0.47 -15.49 -33.05
N ALA A 428 -0.37 -16.45 -33.44
CA ALA A 428 -0.77 -16.61 -34.84
C ALA A 428 -1.81 -15.57 -35.31
N GLU A 429 -2.65 -15.08 -34.38
CA GLU A 429 -3.67 -14.06 -34.64
C GLU A 429 -3.12 -12.63 -34.60
N TYR A 430 -1.97 -12.42 -33.99
CA TYR A 430 -1.33 -11.10 -33.83
C TYR A 430 -1.00 -10.46 -35.20
N LYS A 431 -1.44 -9.21 -35.40
CA LYS A 431 -1.28 -8.46 -36.66
C LYS A 431 -0.48 -7.16 -36.52
N GLY A 432 0.20 -6.96 -35.37
CA GLY A 432 0.96 -5.74 -35.10
C GLY A 432 0.14 -4.66 -34.39
N GLU A 433 -0.89 -5.05 -33.68
CA GLU A 433 -1.68 -4.17 -32.79
C GLU A 433 -0.88 -3.89 -31.51
N GLU A 434 -0.82 -2.64 -31.06
CA GLU A 434 -0.10 -2.26 -29.82
C GLU A 434 -0.84 -2.74 -28.58
N ASP A 435 -2.19 -2.70 -28.62
CA ASP A 435 -3.08 -3.15 -27.56
C ASP A 435 -4.25 -3.97 -28.10
N GLY A 436 -4.85 -4.80 -27.25
CA GLY A 436 -6.06 -5.53 -27.59
C GLY A 436 -6.09 -6.97 -27.08
N PRO A 437 -7.23 -7.68 -27.27
CA PRO A 437 -7.46 -9.01 -26.68
C PRO A 437 -6.39 -10.05 -27.02
N THR A 438 -5.73 -9.92 -28.15
CA THR A 438 -4.66 -10.83 -28.60
C THR A 438 -3.39 -10.62 -27.79
N MET A 439 -3.02 -9.37 -27.54
CA MET A 439 -1.89 -8.97 -26.70
C MET A 439 -2.11 -9.38 -25.25
N ASP A 440 -3.32 -9.16 -24.74
CA ASP A 440 -3.68 -9.52 -23.38
C ASP A 440 -3.59 -11.03 -23.12
N ILE A 441 -4.07 -11.84 -24.09
CA ILE A 441 -3.95 -13.32 -24.02
C ILE A 441 -2.48 -13.74 -24.11
N MET A 442 -1.65 -13.07 -24.93
CA MET A 442 -0.21 -13.37 -24.98
C MET A 442 0.44 -13.10 -23.62
N LYS A 443 0.24 -11.91 -23.08
CA LYS A 443 0.79 -11.51 -21.77
C LYS A 443 0.35 -12.48 -20.67
N ALA A 444 -0.97 -12.69 -20.53
CA ALA A 444 -1.54 -13.62 -19.55
C ALA A 444 -1.07 -15.07 -19.75
N GLY A 445 -0.93 -15.50 -21.01
CA GLY A 445 -0.48 -16.85 -21.35
C GLY A 445 0.98 -17.10 -21.00
N ILE A 446 1.86 -16.12 -21.20
CA ILE A 446 3.27 -16.22 -20.80
C ILE A 446 3.37 -16.26 -19.28
N SER A 447 2.66 -15.35 -18.56
CA SER A 447 2.66 -15.33 -17.09
C SER A 447 2.10 -16.63 -16.49
N ALA A 448 1.03 -17.20 -17.07
CA ALA A 448 0.47 -18.48 -16.61
C ALA A 448 1.44 -19.66 -16.84
N ILE A 449 2.17 -19.66 -17.96
CA ILE A 449 3.19 -20.68 -18.23
C ILE A 449 4.36 -20.53 -17.26
N ASP A 450 4.80 -19.29 -17.01
CA ASP A 450 5.86 -18.96 -16.07
C ASP A 450 5.57 -19.50 -14.68
N ALA A 451 4.44 -19.09 -14.08
CA ALA A 451 4.02 -19.50 -12.74
C ALA A 451 3.83 -21.04 -12.62
N VAL A 452 3.27 -21.70 -13.64
CA VAL A 452 3.11 -23.15 -13.61
C VAL A 452 4.46 -23.85 -13.73
N VAL A 453 5.35 -23.38 -14.59
CA VAL A 453 6.67 -23.98 -14.81
C VAL A 453 7.54 -23.87 -13.56
N ASP A 454 7.46 -22.74 -12.86
CA ASP A 454 8.19 -22.52 -11.60
C ASP A 454 7.83 -23.56 -10.52
N GLY A 455 6.55 -24.01 -10.50
CA GLY A 455 6.07 -25.04 -9.58
C GLY A 455 6.35 -26.49 -10.00
N LEU A 456 7.00 -26.76 -11.16
CA LEU A 456 7.26 -28.12 -11.64
C LEU A 456 8.64 -28.64 -11.21
N ASP A 457 8.70 -29.93 -10.91
CA ASP A 457 9.96 -30.65 -10.74
C ASP A 457 10.71 -30.83 -12.09
N GLU A 458 12.06 -31.01 -12.05
CA GLU A 458 12.91 -31.20 -13.23
C GLU A 458 12.40 -32.28 -14.19
N LYS A 459 11.93 -33.41 -13.69
CA LYS A 459 11.39 -34.52 -14.48
C LYS A 459 10.08 -34.18 -15.20
N ASP A 460 9.26 -33.33 -14.59
CA ASP A 460 7.94 -32.97 -15.07
C ASP A 460 7.98 -31.82 -16.09
N VAL A 461 8.97 -30.93 -15.98
CA VAL A 461 9.21 -29.84 -16.91
C VAL A 461 10.03 -30.25 -18.14
N ALA A 462 10.90 -31.26 -18.02
CA ALA A 462 11.80 -31.69 -19.08
C ALA A 462 11.11 -31.97 -20.44
N PRO A 463 9.91 -32.60 -20.52
CA PRO A 463 9.22 -32.84 -21.78
C PRO A 463 8.80 -31.60 -22.55
N TYR A 464 8.62 -30.46 -21.85
CA TYR A 464 8.09 -29.21 -22.43
C TYR A 464 9.19 -28.31 -22.98
N GLN A 465 10.45 -28.46 -22.56
CA GLN A 465 11.56 -27.57 -22.94
C GLN A 465 11.74 -27.46 -24.46
N ALA A 466 11.67 -28.58 -25.17
CA ALA A 466 11.90 -28.62 -26.62
C ALA A 466 10.85 -27.81 -27.42
N GLU A 467 9.65 -27.63 -26.88
CA GLU A 467 8.59 -26.83 -27.46
C GLU A 467 8.62 -25.39 -26.92
N LEU A 468 8.81 -25.21 -25.62
CA LEU A 468 8.71 -23.92 -24.94
C LEU A 468 9.88 -22.99 -25.23
N VAL A 469 11.14 -23.47 -25.19
CA VAL A 469 12.32 -22.62 -25.42
C VAL A 469 12.28 -21.91 -26.77
N PRO A 470 11.97 -22.59 -27.91
CA PRO A 470 11.84 -21.90 -29.20
C PRO A 470 10.72 -20.85 -29.25
N ILE A 471 9.60 -21.09 -28.53
CA ILE A 471 8.51 -20.14 -28.42
C ILE A 471 9.00 -18.89 -27.68
N LEU A 472 9.61 -19.05 -26.50
CA LEU A 472 10.13 -17.94 -25.70
C LEU A 472 11.22 -17.17 -26.47
N HIS A 473 12.17 -17.85 -27.11
CA HIS A 473 13.18 -17.16 -27.97
C HIS A 473 12.55 -16.36 -29.11
N ASN A 474 11.42 -16.83 -29.67
CA ASN A 474 10.75 -16.09 -30.74
C ASN A 474 10.06 -14.82 -30.22
N LEU A 475 9.59 -14.81 -28.97
CA LEU A 475 8.95 -13.65 -28.34
C LEU A 475 9.91 -12.47 -28.13
N PHE A 476 11.24 -12.70 -28.04
CA PHE A 476 12.23 -11.62 -28.03
C PHE A 476 12.30 -10.81 -29.33
N LYS A 477 11.70 -11.30 -30.41
CA LYS A 477 11.57 -10.56 -31.69
C LYS A 477 10.32 -9.67 -31.72
N HIS A 478 9.44 -9.78 -30.72
CA HIS A 478 8.25 -8.95 -30.61
C HIS A 478 8.64 -7.47 -30.42
N PRO A 479 7.91 -6.49 -31.00
CA PRO A 479 8.21 -5.08 -30.78
C PRO A 479 7.99 -4.61 -29.32
N ASP A 480 6.98 -5.11 -28.66
CA ASP A 480 6.59 -4.77 -27.27
C ASP A 480 7.64 -5.28 -26.27
N PHE A 481 8.15 -4.38 -25.42
CA PHE A 481 9.15 -4.68 -24.40
C PHE A 481 8.57 -5.50 -23.23
N LYS A 482 7.28 -5.33 -22.90
CA LYS A 482 6.60 -6.12 -21.83
C LYS A 482 6.52 -7.59 -22.22
N ILE A 483 6.25 -7.91 -23.50
CA ILE A 483 6.28 -9.30 -24.02
C ILE A 483 7.67 -9.92 -23.88
N LYS A 484 8.73 -9.15 -24.19
CA LYS A 484 10.12 -9.64 -24.04
C LYS A 484 10.48 -9.85 -22.58
N ALA A 485 10.05 -8.94 -21.69
CA ALA A 485 10.28 -9.03 -20.25
C ALA A 485 9.61 -10.27 -19.65
N LEU A 486 8.34 -10.53 -19.99
CA LEU A 486 7.63 -11.75 -19.58
C LEU A 486 8.29 -13.02 -20.12
N ALA A 487 8.77 -12.98 -21.39
CA ALA A 487 9.49 -14.10 -21.97
C ALA A 487 10.84 -14.36 -21.28
N ALA A 488 11.53 -13.31 -20.79
CA ALA A 488 12.73 -13.43 -20.01
C ALA A 488 12.46 -14.11 -18.66
N GLY A 489 11.43 -13.68 -17.91
CA GLY A 489 10.99 -14.32 -16.66
C GLY A 489 10.72 -15.80 -16.88
N ALA A 490 9.81 -16.15 -17.80
CA ALA A 490 9.46 -17.54 -18.09
C ALA A 490 10.67 -18.40 -18.54
N LEU A 491 11.67 -17.80 -19.17
CA LEU A 491 12.91 -18.51 -19.53
C LEU A 491 13.81 -18.75 -18.32
N GLY A 492 13.84 -17.81 -17.36
CA GLY A 492 14.54 -17.94 -16.07
C GLY A 492 13.90 -19.05 -15.22
N SER A 493 12.60 -18.99 -14.97
CA SER A 493 11.86 -20.01 -14.22
C SER A 493 12.00 -21.40 -14.86
N LEU A 494 11.94 -21.47 -16.20
CA LEU A 494 12.19 -22.71 -16.92
C LEU A 494 13.60 -23.25 -16.68
N ALA A 495 14.61 -22.40 -16.67
CA ALA A 495 15.98 -22.82 -16.41
C ALA A 495 16.17 -23.28 -14.96
N SER A 496 15.57 -22.56 -14.00
CA SER A 496 15.59 -22.90 -12.58
C SER A 496 14.97 -24.26 -12.30
N SER A 497 13.74 -24.47 -12.79
CA SER A 497 12.99 -25.73 -12.59
C SER A 497 13.58 -26.92 -13.35
N ALA A 498 14.14 -26.68 -14.53
CA ALA A 498 14.71 -27.72 -15.37
C ALA A 498 16.13 -28.18 -14.96
N GLY A 499 16.85 -27.38 -14.17
CA GLY A 499 18.17 -27.71 -13.68
C GLY A 499 19.13 -28.19 -14.77
N ASP A 500 19.78 -29.33 -14.55
CA ASP A 500 20.77 -29.89 -15.48
C ASP A 500 20.20 -30.16 -16.89
N SER A 501 18.90 -30.43 -17.03
CA SER A 501 18.27 -30.71 -18.32
C SER A 501 18.20 -29.47 -19.22
N PHE A 502 18.24 -28.24 -18.66
CA PHE A 502 18.29 -26.98 -19.41
C PHE A 502 19.65 -26.69 -20.05
N LEU A 503 20.70 -27.37 -19.64
CA LEU A 503 22.07 -27.11 -20.13
C LEU A 503 22.23 -27.19 -21.66
N SER A 504 21.35 -27.91 -22.36
CA SER A 504 21.35 -28.00 -23.84
C SER A 504 20.88 -26.71 -24.52
N PHE A 505 20.13 -25.87 -23.82
CA PHE A 505 19.60 -24.59 -24.29
C PHE A 505 20.33 -23.38 -23.69
N PHE A 506 21.14 -23.59 -22.67
CA PHE A 506 21.78 -22.55 -21.87
C PHE A 506 22.59 -21.54 -22.70
N ASP A 507 23.51 -21.99 -23.55
CA ASP A 507 24.41 -21.10 -24.28
C ASP A 507 23.65 -20.20 -25.27
N GLU A 508 22.62 -20.73 -25.95
CA GLU A 508 21.77 -20.00 -26.90
C GLU A 508 20.93 -18.96 -26.16
N SER A 509 20.33 -19.34 -25.02
CA SER A 509 19.52 -18.46 -24.19
C SER A 509 20.35 -17.32 -23.59
N MET A 510 21.51 -17.63 -23.02
CA MET A 510 22.43 -16.61 -22.47
C MET A 510 22.90 -15.63 -23.54
N HIS A 511 23.19 -16.13 -24.76
CA HIS A 511 23.60 -15.24 -25.85
C HIS A 511 22.48 -14.27 -26.27
N LEU A 512 21.23 -14.75 -26.31
CA LEU A 512 20.06 -13.93 -26.59
C LEU A 512 19.83 -12.87 -25.50
N LEU A 513 19.86 -13.26 -24.23
CA LEU A 513 19.60 -12.34 -23.11
C LEU A 513 20.69 -11.27 -22.97
N GLN A 514 21.96 -11.60 -23.29
CA GLN A 514 23.06 -10.60 -23.27
C GLN A 514 22.82 -9.38 -24.17
N GLU A 515 22.02 -9.52 -25.26
CA GLU A 515 21.70 -8.41 -26.15
C GLU A 515 20.90 -7.32 -25.41
N PHE A 516 20.16 -7.68 -24.36
CA PHE A 516 19.31 -6.79 -23.58
C PHE A 516 19.86 -6.42 -22.20
N ALA A 517 20.98 -7.00 -21.77
CA ALA A 517 21.57 -6.79 -20.44
C ALA A 517 22.12 -5.37 -20.19
N THR A 518 22.19 -4.52 -21.22
CA THR A 518 22.77 -3.16 -21.14
C THR A 518 21.91 -2.09 -21.82
N VAL A 519 20.66 -2.40 -22.21
CA VAL A 519 19.71 -1.42 -22.79
C VAL A 519 19.30 -0.40 -21.71
N LYS A 520 19.06 0.85 -22.11
CA LYS A 520 18.78 1.95 -21.16
C LYS A 520 18.17 3.22 -21.76
N ASP A 521 17.64 3.16 -23.00
CA ASP A 521 17.19 4.37 -23.71
C ASP A 521 15.74 4.76 -23.34
N SER A 522 14.98 3.87 -22.70
CA SER A 522 13.62 4.13 -22.20
C SER A 522 13.36 3.38 -20.89
N GLU A 523 12.31 3.74 -20.17
CA GLU A 523 11.85 3.07 -18.96
C GLU A 523 11.47 1.61 -19.22
N GLU A 524 10.77 1.34 -20.34
CA GLU A 524 10.42 -0.02 -20.75
C GLU A 524 11.65 -0.88 -21.06
N GLU A 525 12.73 -0.30 -21.56
CA GLU A 525 14.02 -0.98 -21.74
C GLU A 525 14.70 -1.28 -20.40
N LEU A 526 14.55 -0.41 -19.39
CA LEU A 526 15.06 -0.65 -18.05
C LEU A 526 14.28 -1.76 -17.36
N ASP A 527 12.96 -1.84 -17.54
CA ASP A 527 12.12 -2.96 -17.07
C ASP A 527 12.51 -4.28 -17.74
N LEU A 528 12.72 -4.28 -19.04
CA LEU A 528 13.22 -5.45 -19.77
C LEU A 528 14.60 -5.87 -19.24
N ARG A 529 15.51 -4.92 -19.05
CA ARG A 529 16.85 -5.18 -18.48
C ARG A 529 16.76 -5.80 -17.09
N ALA A 530 15.83 -5.35 -16.25
CA ALA A 530 15.58 -5.93 -14.93
C ALA A 530 15.18 -7.41 -15.06
N SER A 531 14.15 -7.72 -15.84
CA SER A 531 13.68 -9.10 -16.05
C SER A 531 14.75 -10.01 -16.68
N VAL A 532 15.56 -9.47 -17.59
CA VAL A 532 16.70 -10.19 -18.19
C VAL A 532 17.79 -10.47 -17.14
N THR A 533 18.03 -9.54 -16.22
CA THR A 533 19.01 -9.70 -15.13
C THR A 533 18.57 -10.81 -14.18
N ASP A 534 17.29 -10.84 -13.79
CA ASP A 534 16.70 -11.89 -12.96
C ASP A 534 16.85 -13.26 -13.64
N ALA A 535 16.41 -13.38 -14.91
CA ALA A 535 16.52 -14.62 -15.67
C ALA A 535 17.96 -15.14 -15.79
N MET A 536 18.93 -14.25 -16.00
CA MET A 536 20.36 -14.64 -16.04
C MET A 536 20.85 -15.09 -14.67
N GLY A 537 20.34 -14.52 -13.57
CA GLY A 537 20.64 -14.96 -12.20
C GLY A 537 20.14 -16.39 -11.95
N GLU A 538 18.91 -16.70 -12.33
CA GLU A 538 18.32 -18.05 -12.22
C GLU A 538 19.07 -19.08 -13.06
N MET A 539 19.43 -18.72 -14.31
CA MET A 539 20.24 -19.58 -15.17
C MET A 539 21.61 -19.92 -14.59
N ALA A 540 22.18 -19.06 -13.75
CA ALA A 540 23.45 -19.36 -13.08
C ALA A 540 23.31 -20.53 -12.11
N GLY A 541 22.18 -20.64 -11.43
CA GLY A 541 21.87 -21.78 -10.55
C GLY A 541 21.85 -23.10 -11.32
N ALA A 542 21.18 -23.14 -12.48
CA ALA A 542 21.11 -24.29 -13.35
C ALA A 542 22.45 -24.67 -13.98
N ALA A 543 23.23 -23.66 -14.43
CA ALA A 543 24.51 -23.91 -15.12
C ALA A 543 25.67 -24.28 -14.20
N GLY A 544 25.60 -23.83 -12.96
CA GLY A 544 26.71 -23.97 -11.99
C GLY A 544 27.90 -23.06 -12.27
N PRO A 545 28.81 -22.94 -11.30
CA PRO A 545 29.87 -21.91 -11.32
C PRO A 545 30.85 -22.05 -12.49
N GLN A 546 31.15 -23.26 -12.95
CA GLN A 546 32.16 -23.49 -13.99
C GLN A 546 31.66 -23.05 -15.37
N ARG A 547 30.40 -23.37 -15.73
CA ARG A 547 29.85 -23.03 -17.04
C ARG A 547 29.44 -21.56 -17.13
N TYR A 548 29.00 -21.00 -15.98
CA TYR A 548 28.58 -19.60 -15.88
C TYR A 548 29.76 -18.62 -15.80
N GLN A 549 30.97 -19.08 -15.48
CA GLN A 549 32.16 -18.27 -15.24
C GLN A 549 32.47 -17.20 -16.32
N PRO A 550 32.30 -17.46 -17.63
CA PRO A 550 32.58 -16.43 -18.65
C PRO A 550 31.65 -15.20 -18.58
N TYR A 551 30.49 -15.33 -17.94
CA TYR A 551 29.44 -14.32 -17.88
C TYR A 551 29.50 -13.44 -16.62
N VAL A 552 30.11 -13.94 -15.52
CA VAL A 552 30.07 -13.28 -14.19
C VAL A 552 30.64 -11.87 -14.22
N GLU A 553 31.90 -11.71 -14.67
CA GLU A 553 32.55 -10.39 -14.59
C GLU A 553 31.87 -9.33 -15.46
N PRO A 554 31.47 -9.60 -16.72
CA PRO A 554 30.67 -8.66 -17.52
C PRO A 554 29.33 -8.28 -16.88
N LEU A 555 28.61 -9.24 -16.30
CA LEU A 555 27.30 -9.01 -15.69
C LEU A 555 27.41 -8.28 -14.34
N MET A 556 28.40 -8.60 -13.51
CA MET A 556 28.66 -7.84 -12.28
C MET A 556 28.94 -6.36 -12.56
N ARG A 557 29.66 -6.04 -13.65
CA ARG A 557 29.86 -4.64 -14.06
C ARG A 557 28.59 -4.00 -14.60
N ALA A 558 27.79 -4.73 -15.38
CA ALA A 558 26.53 -4.21 -15.92
C ALA A 558 25.51 -3.93 -14.80
N THR A 559 25.48 -4.79 -13.78
CA THR A 559 24.59 -4.60 -12.60
C THR A 559 25.09 -3.48 -11.69
N GLU A 560 26.40 -3.28 -11.54
CA GLU A 560 26.96 -2.12 -10.84
C GLU A 560 26.60 -0.79 -11.55
N GLU A 561 26.70 -0.74 -12.89
CA GLU A 561 26.25 0.41 -13.69
C GLU A 561 24.74 0.66 -13.49
N ALA A 562 23.94 -0.39 -13.42
CA ALA A 562 22.47 -0.31 -13.29
C ALA A 562 22.00 0.44 -12.04
N LEU A 563 22.73 0.38 -10.93
CA LEU A 563 22.39 1.11 -9.69
C LEU A 563 22.32 2.64 -9.88
N HIS A 564 23.01 3.16 -10.88
CA HIS A 564 23.10 4.61 -11.13
C HIS A 564 22.06 5.11 -12.15
N LEU A 565 21.16 4.25 -12.63
CA LEU A 565 20.15 4.61 -13.64
C LEU A 565 18.83 5.12 -13.04
N GLY A 566 18.70 5.14 -11.71
CA GLY A 566 17.54 5.71 -11.03
C GLY A 566 16.24 4.87 -11.11
N HIS A 567 16.31 3.61 -11.56
CA HIS A 567 15.14 2.75 -11.76
C HIS A 567 15.04 1.69 -10.65
N SER A 568 14.00 1.74 -9.80
CA SER A 568 13.85 0.89 -8.61
C SER A 568 13.85 -0.60 -8.93
N ARG A 569 13.02 -1.05 -9.86
CA ARG A 569 12.96 -2.47 -10.24
C ARG A 569 14.31 -3.01 -10.73
N LEU A 570 15.08 -2.20 -11.46
CA LEU A 570 16.40 -2.61 -11.93
C LEU A 570 17.43 -2.69 -10.79
N LYS A 571 17.31 -1.83 -9.75
CA LYS A 571 18.12 -1.97 -8.53
C LYS A 571 17.77 -3.25 -7.77
N GLU A 572 16.48 -3.54 -7.60
CA GLU A 572 15.98 -4.77 -6.97
C GLU A 572 16.53 -6.01 -7.67
N SER A 573 16.37 -6.11 -8.99
CA SER A 573 16.91 -7.21 -9.81
C SER A 573 18.45 -7.30 -9.71
N THR A 574 19.14 -6.16 -9.58
CA THR A 574 20.59 -6.13 -9.35
C THR A 574 20.96 -6.79 -8.02
N TYR A 575 20.26 -6.46 -6.95
CA TYR A 575 20.51 -7.05 -5.62
C TYR A 575 20.19 -8.54 -5.62
N ILE A 576 19.07 -8.96 -6.19
CA ILE A 576 18.69 -10.37 -6.34
C ILE A 576 19.74 -11.14 -7.13
N PHE A 577 20.23 -10.58 -8.25
CA PHE A 577 21.30 -11.17 -9.03
C PHE A 577 22.60 -11.37 -8.22
N TRP A 578 22.98 -10.40 -7.38
CA TRP A 578 24.15 -10.52 -6.53
C TRP A 578 23.98 -11.64 -5.47
N GLY A 579 22.80 -11.79 -4.90
CA GLY A 579 22.46 -12.90 -4.02
C GLY A 579 22.58 -14.26 -4.72
N ALA A 580 22.04 -14.35 -5.95
CA ALA A 580 22.16 -15.55 -6.79
C ALA A 580 23.62 -15.90 -7.09
N MET A 581 24.46 -14.92 -7.43
CA MET A 581 25.89 -15.13 -7.65
C MET A 581 26.60 -15.61 -6.37
N ALA A 582 26.29 -15.03 -5.23
CA ALA A 582 26.85 -15.48 -3.95
C ALA A 582 26.45 -16.93 -3.62
N LYS A 583 25.21 -17.33 -3.92
CA LYS A 583 24.73 -18.69 -3.76
C LYS A 583 25.50 -19.67 -4.66
N VAL A 584 25.70 -19.32 -5.93
CA VAL A 584 26.38 -20.17 -6.92
C VAL A 584 27.87 -20.31 -6.65
N TYR A 585 28.55 -19.20 -6.32
CA TYR A 585 30.01 -19.19 -6.15
C TYR A 585 30.46 -19.39 -4.71
N SER A 586 29.59 -19.25 -3.72
CA SER A 586 29.89 -19.43 -2.31
C SER A 586 31.12 -18.60 -1.88
N GLU A 587 32.16 -19.20 -1.27
CA GLU A 587 33.35 -18.49 -0.82
C GLU A 587 34.16 -17.89 -1.99
N ASP A 588 34.06 -18.44 -3.20
CA ASP A 588 34.75 -17.93 -4.41
C ASP A 588 34.15 -16.59 -4.89
N PHE A 589 33.01 -16.15 -4.33
CA PHE A 589 32.42 -14.83 -4.56
C PHE A 589 33.18 -13.69 -3.88
N SER A 590 34.14 -14.01 -2.99
CA SER A 590 34.92 -13.04 -2.20
C SER A 590 35.51 -11.85 -2.98
N PRO A 591 35.93 -11.97 -4.25
CA PRO A 591 36.48 -10.82 -5.01
C PRO A 591 35.48 -9.70 -5.28
N PHE A 592 34.18 -10.01 -5.29
CA PHE A 592 33.09 -9.04 -5.55
C PHE A 592 32.47 -8.50 -4.25
N LEU A 593 32.75 -9.14 -3.12
CA LEU A 593 32.04 -8.91 -1.86
C LEU A 593 32.12 -7.47 -1.36
N GLU A 594 33.29 -6.81 -1.51
CA GLU A 594 33.47 -5.42 -1.06
C GLU A 594 32.55 -4.45 -1.82
N GLY A 595 32.49 -4.54 -3.15
CA GLY A 595 31.65 -3.69 -3.98
C GLY A 595 30.17 -3.93 -3.72
N VAL A 596 29.76 -5.20 -3.63
CA VAL A 596 28.38 -5.61 -3.38
C VAL A 596 27.90 -5.13 -2.01
N VAL A 597 28.66 -5.36 -0.94
CA VAL A 597 28.29 -4.92 0.42
C VAL A 597 28.20 -3.40 0.51
N ASN A 598 29.10 -2.66 -0.15
CA ASN A 598 29.00 -1.20 -0.16
C ASN A 598 27.77 -0.70 -0.92
N GLY A 599 27.39 -1.34 -2.04
CA GLY A 599 26.19 -1.01 -2.78
C GLY A 599 24.90 -1.25 -1.97
N LEU A 600 24.83 -2.37 -1.24
CA LEU A 600 23.70 -2.68 -0.35
C LEU A 600 23.62 -1.73 0.84
N PHE A 601 24.75 -1.37 1.45
CA PHE A 601 24.77 -0.36 2.51
C PHE A 601 24.34 1.02 2.03
N ALA A 602 24.73 1.42 0.82
CA ALA A 602 24.29 2.68 0.24
C ALA A 602 22.76 2.75 0.04
N CYS A 603 22.09 1.63 -0.22
CA CYS A 603 20.64 1.54 -0.25
C CYS A 603 20.03 1.69 1.16
N ILE A 604 20.57 0.95 2.14
CA ILE A 604 20.04 0.93 3.52
C ILE A 604 20.23 2.30 4.21
N GLU A 605 21.33 3.00 3.91
CA GLU A 605 21.67 4.31 4.49
C GLU A 605 20.85 5.47 3.90
N GLN A 606 20.05 5.26 2.81
CA GLN A 606 19.19 6.30 2.26
C GLN A 606 18.07 6.66 3.22
N ASP A 607 17.82 7.96 3.37
CA ASP A 607 16.75 8.47 4.22
C ASP A 607 15.42 8.46 3.42
N GLU A 608 14.35 7.94 4.01
CA GLU A 608 13.02 7.92 3.42
C GLU A 608 12.30 9.27 3.56
N THR A 609 12.91 10.22 4.23
CA THR A 609 12.36 11.57 4.39
C THR A 609 12.46 12.42 3.11
N ASP A 610 13.31 12.04 2.16
CA ASP A 610 13.39 12.62 0.82
C ASP A 610 12.42 11.91 -0.15
N LEU A 611 11.14 11.84 0.22
CA LEU A 611 10.08 11.28 -0.63
C LEU A 611 9.85 12.19 -1.84
N GLU A 612 10.42 11.83 -2.98
CA GLU A 612 9.86 12.17 -4.30
C GLU A 612 8.55 11.37 -4.43
N VAL A 613 7.44 12.03 -4.14
CA VAL A 613 6.12 11.46 -4.42
C VAL A 613 5.93 11.58 -5.94
N GLU A 614 6.16 10.50 -6.67
CA GLU A 614 5.68 10.38 -8.05
C GLU A 614 4.15 10.40 -8.02
N LEU A 615 3.61 11.59 -8.15
CA LEU A 615 2.19 11.80 -8.36
C LEU A 615 1.89 11.49 -9.84
N GLY A 616 1.10 10.49 -10.12
CA GLY A 616 0.65 10.14 -11.47
C GLY A 616 -0.07 11.29 -12.19
N ASP A 617 -0.46 11.08 -13.46
CA ASP A 617 -1.07 12.11 -14.34
C ASP A 617 -2.24 12.89 -13.72
N ALA A 618 -2.96 12.33 -12.75
CA ALA A 618 -3.99 13.02 -11.97
C ALA A 618 -3.47 14.20 -11.13
N ALA A 619 -2.18 14.26 -10.87
CA ALA A 619 -1.56 15.33 -10.07
C ALA A 619 -1.14 16.55 -10.89
N LYS A 620 -1.21 16.52 -12.21
CA LYS A 620 -0.89 17.68 -13.07
C LYS A 620 -1.76 18.91 -12.73
N ASP A 621 -2.98 18.69 -12.26
CA ASP A 621 -3.88 19.75 -11.81
C ASP A 621 -3.54 20.27 -10.39
N LEU A 622 -2.66 19.59 -9.66
CA LEU A 622 -2.22 19.93 -8.31
C LEU A 622 -0.87 20.67 -8.28
N VAL A 623 -0.21 20.83 -9.43
CA VAL A 623 1.07 21.56 -9.53
C VAL A 623 0.92 22.99 -8.99
N GLY A 624 1.75 23.33 -8.02
CA GLY A 624 1.72 24.64 -7.33
C GLY A 624 0.80 24.68 -6.12
N GLN A 625 0.09 23.58 -5.79
CA GLN A 625 -0.71 23.48 -4.56
C GLN A 625 0.08 22.79 -3.45
N GLU A 626 -0.22 23.13 -2.19
CA GLU A 626 0.28 22.40 -1.04
C GLU A 626 -0.66 21.20 -0.79
N VAL A 627 -0.12 20.00 -0.90
CA VAL A 627 -0.82 18.75 -0.59
C VAL A 627 -0.23 18.20 0.70
N THR A 628 -1.07 17.77 1.62
CA THR A 628 -0.59 17.10 2.84
C THR A 628 -0.44 15.62 2.52
N VAL A 629 0.81 15.16 2.43
CA VAL A 629 1.17 13.76 2.25
C VAL A 629 1.82 13.31 3.54
N ALA A 630 1.25 12.29 4.17
CA ALA A 630 1.79 11.73 5.42
C ALA A 630 1.98 12.75 6.56
N GLY A 631 1.01 13.66 6.74
CA GLY A 631 1.07 14.69 7.79
C GLY A 631 2.02 15.87 7.48
N ARG A 632 2.79 15.83 6.38
CA ARG A 632 3.67 16.90 5.92
C ARG A 632 3.04 17.65 4.75
N LYS A 633 3.15 18.97 4.76
CA LYS A 633 2.76 19.82 3.63
C LYS A 633 3.86 19.77 2.58
N VAL A 634 3.59 19.15 1.45
CA VAL A 634 4.48 19.08 0.30
C VAL A 634 3.92 19.98 -0.79
N LYS A 635 4.74 20.88 -1.34
CA LYS A 635 4.36 21.67 -2.50
C LYS A 635 4.62 20.84 -3.75
N VAL A 636 3.59 20.59 -4.54
CA VAL A 636 3.71 19.85 -5.79
C VAL A 636 4.44 20.72 -6.81
N ALA A 637 5.67 20.34 -7.17
CA ALA A 637 6.47 20.97 -8.23
C ALA A 637 6.27 20.22 -9.56
N SER A 638 6.40 20.94 -10.68
CA SER A 638 6.47 20.31 -12.00
C SER A 638 7.89 19.81 -12.27
N ALA A 639 8.05 18.64 -12.85
CA ALA A 639 9.34 18.10 -13.27
C ALA A 639 10.12 19.00 -14.26
N ASP A 640 9.47 20.01 -14.82
CA ASP A 640 10.08 20.96 -15.75
C ASP A 640 10.70 22.21 -15.05
N ASP A 641 10.63 22.32 -13.71
CA ASP A 641 11.06 23.51 -12.95
C ASP A 641 12.35 23.25 -12.12
N GLU A 642 13.31 22.50 -12.61
CA GLU A 642 14.58 22.16 -11.90
C GLU A 642 15.48 23.36 -11.54
N ASP A 643 15.20 24.60 -12.00
CA ASP A 643 16.11 25.75 -11.84
C ASP A 643 15.79 26.69 -10.67
N ASP A 644 14.74 26.46 -9.83
CA ASP A 644 14.30 27.42 -8.79
C ASP A 644 14.21 26.84 -7.35
N LEU A 645 14.83 25.71 -7.04
CA LEU A 645 14.75 25.06 -5.71
C LEU A 645 15.88 25.44 -4.73
N GLU A 646 16.55 26.60 -4.89
CA GLU A 646 17.33 27.23 -3.82
C GLU A 646 16.46 28.25 -3.05
N GLY A 647 15.53 27.78 -2.24
CA GLY A 647 14.69 28.59 -1.36
C GLY A 647 14.49 27.89 -0.02
N GLU A 648 15.17 28.43 0.97
CA GLU A 648 15.15 28.20 2.41
C GLU A 648 13.98 27.35 2.93
N ILE A 649 14.30 26.13 3.38
CA ILE A 649 13.48 25.33 4.30
C ILE A 649 13.56 26.04 5.65
N GLU A 650 12.52 26.84 6.02
CA GLU A 650 12.37 27.27 7.39
C GLU A 650 12.00 26.05 8.23
N ASP A 651 12.86 25.70 9.18
CA ASP A 651 12.60 24.73 10.23
C ASP A 651 11.27 25.08 10.92
N VAL A 652 10.26 24.29 10.68
CA VAL A 652 9.03 24.26 11.48
C VAL A 652 9.29 23.23 12.56
N ASP A 653 9.38 23.70 13.82
CA ASP A 653 9.39 22.84 15.00
C ASP A 653 8.21 21.85 14.89
N VAL A 654 8.53 20.59 14.63
CA VAL A 654 7.60 19.47 14.69
C VAL A 654 7.61 19.03 16.16
N GLU A 655 6.55 19.36 16.91
CA GLU A 655 6.27 18.63 18.13
C GLU A 655 6.04 17.16 17.74
N ASP A 656 6.76 16.28 18.42
CA ASP A 656 6.76 14.84 18.23
C ASP A 656 5.33 14.27 18.41
N ASP A 657 4.57 14.17 17.33
CA ASP A 657 3.43 13.25 17.24
C ASP A 657 3.98 11.90 16.77
N GLU A 658 4.48 11.10 17.73
CA GLU A 658 4.90 9.71 17.50
C GLU A 658 3.75 8.84 16.99
N ASP A 659 2.50 9.22 17.23
CA ASP A 659 1.30 8.46 16.82
C ASP A 659 0.91 8.66 15.33
N ALA A 660 1.46 9.67 14.64
CA ALA A 660 1.16 9.92 13.22
C ALA A 660 1.89 8.97 12.25
N TRP A 661 2.82 8.15 12.75
CA TRP A 661 3.59 7.20 11.94
C TRP A 661 2.90 5.85 11.76
N ASP A 662 1.95 5.47 12.65
CA ASP A 662 1.30 4.16 12.62
C ASP A 662 0.27 3.98 11.48
N ASP A 663 -0.17 5.07 10.84
CA ASP A 663 -1.18 5.03 9.76
C ASP A 663 -0.60 5.00 8.34
N ILE A 664 0.74 5.02 8.17
CA ILE A 664 1.37 5.05 6.84
C ILE A 664 1.89 3.64 6.50
N THR A 665 0.99 2.77 6.09
CA THR A 665 1.33 1.52 5.39
C THR A 665 1.57 1.72 3.88
N ALA A 666 1.92 2.92 3.45
CA ALA A 666 2.31 3.17 2.07
C ALA A 666 3.69 2.55 1.83
N THR A 667 3.71 1.42 1.13
CA THR A 667 4.94 0.79 0.65
C THR A 667 5.61 1.74 -0.35
N THR A 668 6.75 2.29 0.01
CA THR A 668 7.54 3.11 -0.92
C THR A 668 8.46 2.24 -1.77
N PRO A 669 8.84 2.65 -2.99
CA PRO A 669 9.85 1.93 -3.77
C PRO A 669 11.15 1.72 -2.98
N LEU A 670 11.57 2.71 -2.19
CA LEU A 670 12.77 2.61 -1.36
C LEU A 670 12.64 1.59 -0.22
N SER A 671 11.45 1.44 0.37
CA SER A 671 11.20 0.40 1.38
C SER A 671 11.34 -1.00 0.78
N LEU A 672 10.86 -1.23 -0.45
CA LEU A 672 11.03 -2.50 -1.18
C LEU A 672 12.51 -2.75 -1.53
N GLU A 673 13.21 -1.73 -2.03
CA GLU A 673 14.67 -1.82 -2.28
C GLU A 673 15.44 -2.20 -1.00
N LYS A 674 15.09 -1.61 0.16
CA LYS A 674 15.70 -1.93 1.47
C LYS A 674 15.37 -3.34 1.93
N GLU A 675 14.12 -3.80 1.78
CA GLU A 675 13.73 -5.17 2.11
C GLU A 675 14.62 -6.18 1.36
N ILE A 676 14.75 -6.02 0.04
CA ILE A 676 15.56 -6.90 -0.79
C ILE A 676 17.06 -6.77 -0.44
N ALA A 677 17.55 -5.54 -0.23
CA ALA A 677 18.96 -5.34 0.14
C ALA A 677 19.32 -6.05 1.44
N VAL A 678 18.46 -5.99 2.46
CA VAL A 678 18.66 -6.69 3.75
C VAL A 678 18.59 -8.21 3.58
N GLU A 679 17.66 -8.73 2.77
CA GLU A 679 17.55 -10.16 2.48
C GLU A 679 18.80 -10.68 1.77
N VAL A 680 19.30 -9.95 0.77
CA VAL A 680 20.53 -10.29 0.05
C VAL A 680 21.76 -10.24 0.96
N ILE A 681 21.84 -9.31 1.91
CA ILE A 681 22.90 -9.35 2.95
C ILE A 681 22.84 -10.68 3.71
N GLY A 682 21.64 -11.16 4.06
CA GLY A 682 21.45 -12.47 4.68
C GLY A 682 21.96 -13.62 3.81
N ASP A 683 21.74 -13.55 2.50
CA ASP A 683 22.25 -14.52 1.53
C ASP A 683 23.80 -14.49 1.44
N LEU A 684 24.39 -13.28 1.36
CA LEU A 684 25.85 -13.13 1.39
C LEU A 684 26.46 -13.76 2.65
N ILE A 685 25.89 -13.47 3.82
CA ILE A 685 26.32 -14.05 5.10
C ILE A 685 26.27 -15.58 5.04
N THR A 686 25.17 -16.13 4.57
CA THR A 686 24.92 -17.57 4.53
C THR A 686 25.91 -18.30 3.61
N HIS A 687 26.14 -17.74 2.42
CA HIS A 687 26.88 -18.41 1.36
C HIS A 687 28.39 -18.11 1.38
N THR A 688 28.81 -16.88 1.71
CA THR A 688 30.23 -16.51 1.72
C THR A 688 30.92 -16.74 3.06
N ARG A 689 30.18 -17.02 4.12
CA ARG A 689 30.65 -17.47 5.45
C ARG A 689 31.84 -16.64 6.00
N SER A 690 33.02 -17.28 6.14
CA SER A 690 34.19 -16.63 6.72
C SER A 690 34.69 -15.42 5.93
N SER A 691 34.44 -15.35 4.62
CA SER A 691 34.79 -14.22 3.78
C SER A 691 33.96 -12.96 4.12
N PHE A 692 32.81 -13.12 4.75
CA PHE A 692 31.94 -11.99 5.19
C PHE A 692 32.40 -11.37 6.52
N LEU A 693 33.19 -12.05 7.33
CA LEU A 693 33.59 -11.57 8.67
C LEU A 693 34.12 -10.12 8.73
N PRO A 694 34.95 -9.66 7.75
CA PRO A 694 35.40 -8.26 7.75
C PRO A 694 34.29 -7.20 7.73
N TYR A 695 33.12 -7.55 7.22
CA TYR A 695 31.98 -6.65 7.07
C TYR A 695 30.93 -6.81 8.18
N PHE A 696 31.06 -7.85 9.01
CA PHE A 696 30.04 -8.28 9.97
C PHE A 696 29.66 -7.20 10.99
N GLU A 697 30.65 -6.52 11.60
CA GLU A 697 30.40 -5.51 12.63
C GLU A 697 29.58 -4.34 12.05
N LYS A 698 30.00 -3.81 10.88
CA LYS A 698 29.28 -2.76 10.19
C LYS A 698 27.87 -3.21 9.76
N THR A 699 27.73 -4.46 9.32
CA THR A 699 26.42 -5.02 8.95
C THR A 699 25.45 -4.99 10.13
N ILE A 700 25.89 -5.42 11.32
CA ILE A 700 25.02 -5.41 12.49
C ILE A 700 24.66 -3.97 12.91
N GLU A 701 25.60 -3.03 12.80
CA GLU A 701 25.32 -1.60 13.08
C GLU A 701 24.29 -1.01 12.12
N GLN A 702 24.29 -1.41 10.85
CA GLN A 702 23.37 -0.89 9.83
C GLN A 702 22.00 -1.61 9.82
N VAL A 703 21.99 -2.93 10.05
CA VAL A 703 20.78 -3.74 9.94
C VAL A 703 19.96 -3.71 11.24
N MET A 704 20.59 -3.63 12.42
CA MET A 704 19.86 -3.68 13.70
C MET A 704 18.79 -2.59 13.87
N PRO A 705 19.04 -1.31 13.49
CA PRO A 705 18.02 -0.26 13.59
C PRO A 705 16.79 -0.51 12.72
N LEU A 706 16.93 -1.25 11.61
CA LEU A 706 15.83 -1.57 10.71
C LEU A 706 14.80 -2.55 11.31
N ALA A 707 15.07 -3.10 12.49
CA ALA A 707 14.08 -3.85 13.25
C ALA A 707 12.89 -2.99 13.73
N GLU A 708 13.05 -1.68 13.74
CA GLU A 708 12.01 -0.68 14.10
C GLU A 708 11.50 0.07 12.86
N HIS A 709 11.80 -0.41 11.65
CA HIS A 709 11.39 0.24 10.40
C HIS A 709 9.86 0.24 10.24
N PRO A 710 9.23 1.33 9.74
CA PRO A 710 7.78 1.39 9.56
C PRO A 710 7.24 0.26 8.67
N TYR A 711 7.92 -0.03 7.56
CA TYR A 711 7.50 -1.06 6.61
C TYR A 711 7.83 -2.47 7.12
N GLU A 712 6.83 -3.29 7.16
CA GLU A 712 6.81 -4.68 7.63
C GLU A 712 7.83 -5.59 6.96
N GLY A 713 7.95 -5.50 5.62
CA GLY A 713 8.88 -6.31 4.85
C GLY A 713 10.33 -6.11 5.26
N VAL A 714 10.73 -4.86 5.52
CA VAL A 714 12.08 -4.52 6.02
C VAL A 714 12.32 -5.12 7.40
N ARG A 715 11.34 -5.03 8.33
CA ARG A 715 11.48 -5.64 9.68
C ARG A 715 11.64 -7.16 9.59
N LYS A 716 10.85 -7.81 8.74
CA LYS A 716 10.91 -9.26 8.47
C LYS A 716 12.27 -9.68 7.94
N SER A 717 12.78 -9.03 6.89
CA SER A 717 14.08 -9.33 6.31
C SER A 717 15.24 -9.04 7.29
N THR A 718 15.08 -8.01 8.13
CA THR A 718 16.02 -7.67 9.18
C THR A 718 16.17 -8.81 10.20
N ILE A 719 15.08 -9.28 10.76
CA ILE A 719 15.14 -10.36 11.77
C ILE A 719 15.67 -11.67 11.16
N SER A 720 15.28 -11.97 9.91
CA SER A 720 15.80 -13.10 9.14
C SER A 720 17.33 -13.02 9.02
N THR A 721 17.86 -11.90 8.57
CA THR A 721 19.28 -11.65 8.37
C THR A 721 20.08 -11.68 9.67
N LEU A 722 19.54 -11.15 10.76
CA LEU A 722 20.18 -11.23 12.08
C LEU A 722 20.28 -12.70 12.59
N HIS A 723 19.26 -13.53 12.35
CA HIS A 723 19.33 -14.95 12.69
C HIS A 723 20.30 -15.73 11.82
N ARG A 724 20.37 -15.45 10.52
CA ARG A 724 21.38 -16.00 9.60
C ARG A 724 22.80 -15.62 10.05
N SER A 725 22.99 -14.38 10.51
CA SER A 725 24.23 -13.88 11.10
C SER A 725 24.65 -14.70 12.31
N TYR A 726 23.70 -15.02 13.20
CA TYR A 726 23.95 -15.87 14.37
C TYR A 726 24.34 -17.30 13.96
N ALA A 727 23.61 -17.88 13.00
CA ALA A 727 23.89 -19.21 12.50
C ALA A 727 25.28 -19.32 11.85
N MET A 728 25.67 -18.29 11.09
CA MET A 728 27.03 -18.22 10.49
C MET A 728 28.13 -18.17 11.56
N LEU A 729 28.01 -17.28 12.56
CA LEU A 729 28.99 -17.19 13.65
C LEU A 729 29.09 -18.50 14.42
N PHE A 730 27.95 -19.16 14.68
CA PHE A 730 27.92 -20.45 15.34
C PHE A 730 28.68 -21.52 14.55
N THR A 731 28.41 -21.60 13.24
CA THR A 731 29.07 -22.54 12.34
C THR A 731 30.58 -22.31 12.26
N ILE A 732 31.01 -21.05 12.14
CA ILE A 732 32.45 -20.70 12.13
C ILE A 732 33.13 -21.07 13.45
N ALA A 733 32.48 -20.84 14.59
CA ALA A 733 33.02 -21.20 15.89
C ALA A 733 33.19 -22.72 16.09
N GLU A 734 32.28 -23.52 15.52
CA GLU A 734 32.42 -24.98 15.48
C GLU A 734 33.58 -25.43 14.58
N GLU A 735 33.63 -24.93 13.34
CA GLU A 735 34.60 -25.32 12.34
C GLU A 735 36.02 -24.91 12.72
N SER A 736 36.15 -23.74 13.38
CA SER A 736 37.46 -23.28 13.91
C SER A 736 37.87 -23.97 15.20
N GLY A 737 37.04 -24.83 15.77
CA GLY A 737 37.35 -25.55 17.02
C GLY A 737 37.28 -24.67 18.29
N GLN A 738 36.72 -23.46 18.20
CA GLN A 738 36.49 -22.58 19.35
C GLN A 738 35.40 -23.11 20.28
N MET A 739 34.52 -23.96 19.77
CA MET A 739 33.53 -24.68 20.54
C MET A 739 33.36 -26.11 20.05
N PRO A 740 32.91 -27.04 20.92
CA PRO A 740 32.59 -28.41 20.53
C PRO A 740 31.41 -28.41 19.51
N LYS A 741 31.36 -29.48 18.70
CA LYS A 741 30.23 -29.69 17.82
C LYS A 741 28.95 -29.74 18.61
N TRP A 742 27.92 -29.09 18.07
CA TRP A 742 26.59 -29.03 18.66
C TRP A 742 26.01 -30.44 18.88
N GLN A 743 25.30 -30.62 20.00
CA GLN A 743 24.57 -31.84 20.33
C GLN A 743 23.15 -31.52 20.73
N PRO A 744 22.14 -32.30 20.27
CA PRO A 744 20.76 -32.07 20.59
C PRO A 744 20.47 -32.30 22.09
N GLY A 745 19.57 -31.52 22.64
CA GLY A 745 19.06 -31.69 24.00
C GLY A 745 18.82 -30.40 24.76
N LEU A 746 17.81 -30.42 25.65
CA LEU A 746 17.55 -29.35 26.62
C LEU A 746 17.88 -29.81 28.04
N PRO A 747 18.61 -29.01 28.87
CA PRO A 747 19.24 -27.72 28.53
C PRO A 747 20.36 -27.88 27.55
N LEU A 748 20.82 -26.79 26.94
CA LEU A 748 21.87 -26.74 25.90
C LEU A 748 23.09 -27.58 26.35
N GLN A 749 23.43 -28.59 25.57
CA GLN A 749 24.49 -29.54 25.91
C GLN A 749 25.90 -29.00 25.62
N VAL A 750 25.99 -28.00 24.74
CA VAL A 750 27.22 -27.34 24.36
C VAL A 750 27.11 -25.85 24.65
N GLN A 751 28.06 -25.30 25.40
CA GLN A 751 28.14 -23.87 25.65
C GLN A 751 28.67 -23.15 24.42
N PRO A 752 27.99 -22.15 23.88
CA PRO A 752 28.47 -21.37 22.75
C PRO A 752 29.74 -20.57 23.13
N ALA A 753 30.57 -20.29 22.12
CA ALA A 753 31.68 -19.38 22.27
C ALA A 753 31.24 -18.00 22.78
N LYS A 754 32.15 -17.29 23.45
CA LYS A 754 31.79 -16.03 24.14
C LYS A 754 31.17 -14.98 23.22
N GLU A 755 31.70 -14.86 22.02
CA GLU A 755 31.23 -13.91 20.99
C GLU A 755 29.87 -14.32 20.46
N VAL A 756 29.66 -15.59 20.16
CA VAL A 756 28.39 -16.17 19.74
C VAL A 756 27.32 -15.96 20.82
N LYS A 757 27.68 -16.22 22.10
CA LYS A 757 26.75 -16.00 23.21
C LYS A 757 26.38 -14.55 23.35
N LYS A 758 27.32 -13.61 23.27
CA LYS A 758 27.05 -12.17 23.37
C LYS A 758 26.12 -11.71 22.29
N PHE A 759 26.35 -12.11 21.04
CA PHE A 759 25.49 -11.77 19.92
C PHE A 759 24.11 -12.41 20.05
N GLY A 760 24.01 -13.65 20.51
CA GLY A 760 22.74 -14.33 20.77
C GLY A 760 21.89 -13.63 21.85
N GLU A 761 22.51 -13.05 22.90
CA GLU A 761 21.82 -12.26 23.92
C GLU A 761 21.23 -10.98 23.33
N ILE A 762 21.97 -10.28 22.44
CA ILE A 762 21.47 -9.08 21.73
C ILE A 762 20.32 -9.47 20.81
N LEU A 763 20.47 -10.50 20.00
CA LEU A 763 19.48 -10.98 19.07
C LEU A 763 18.18 -11.39 19.78
N MET A 764 18.27 -12.12 20.89
CA MET A 764 17.09 -12.51 21.69
C MET A 764 16.36 -11.29 22.25
N THR A 765 17.09 -10.25 22.66
CA THR A 765 16.47 -9.00 23.16
C THR A 765 15.69 -8.30 22.04
N ALA A 766 16.29 -8.16 20.86
CA ALA A 766 15.61 -7.58 19.69
C ALA A 766 14.39 -8.41 19.26
N THR A 767 14.52 -9.74 19.21
CA THR A 767 13.43 -10.64 18.85
C THR A 767 12.26 -10.57 19.85
N VAL A 768 12.53 -10.49 21.16
CA VAL A 768 11.51 -10.36 22.20
C VAL A 768 10.83 -8.99 22.10
N LYS A 769 11.59 -7.92 21.85
CA LYS A 769 11.04 -6.58 21.67
C LYS A 769 10.05 -6.57 20.51
N MET A 770 10.47 -7.04 19.32
CA MET A 770 9.57 -7.18 18.16
C MET A 770 8.31 -8.00 18.48
N TRP A 771 8.44 -9.10 19.22
CA TRP A 771 7.29 -9.94 19.58
C TRP A 771 6.28 -9.22 20.46
N THR A 772 6.73 -8.32 21.35
CA THR A 772 5.85 -7.61 22.28
C THR A 772 5.22 -6.34 21.71
N GLU A 773 5.81 -5.78 20.67
CA GLU A 773 5.42 -4.50 20.07
C GLU A 773 4.69 -4.68 18.72
N GLU A 774 4.68 -5.89 18.14
CA GLU A 774 4.11 -6.16 16.82
C GLU A 774 2.73 -6.81 16.87
N ASP A 775 1.91 -6.52 15.86
CA ASP A 775 0.60 -7.14 15.63
C ASP A 775 0.68 -8.66 15.37
N ASP A 776 -0.41 -9.38 15.61
CA ASP A 776 -0.52 -10.85 15.56
C ASP A 776 0.08 -11.55 14.32
N ARG A 777 0.21 -10.87 13.17
CA ARG A 777 0.83 -11.40 11.96
C ARG A 777 2.30 -11.75 12.13
N TYR A 778 3.03 -10.98 12.94
CA TYR A 778 4.47 -11.12 13.14
C TYR A 778 4.82 -12.10 14.25
N VAL A 779 3.98 -12.23 15.26
CA VAL A 779 4.09 -13.26 16.29
C VAL A 779 4.27 -14.64 15.65
N TYR A 780 3.63 -14.88 14.52
CA TYR A 780 3.81 -16.11 13.75
C TYR A 780 5.23 -16.26 13.17
N ILE A 781 5.75 -15.25 12.49
CA ILE A 781 7.09 -15.29 11.86
C ILE A 781 8.17 -15.36 12.93
N VAL A 782 8.08 -14.53 13.96
CA VAL A 782 9.02 -14.56 15.09
C VAL A 782 8.93 -15.89 15.83
N SER A 783 7.75 -16.45 16.03
CA SER A 783 7.56 -17.79 16.60
C SER A 783 8.21 -18.88 15.73
N LEU A 784 8.12 -18.74 14.42
CA LEU A 784 8.72 -19.66 13.45
C LEU A 784 10.25 -19.60 13.52
N PHE A 785 10.84 -18.42 13.65
CA PHE A 785 12.27 -18.23 13.84
C PHE A 785 12.77 -18.72 15.20
N LEU A 786 12.01 -18.49 16.28
CA LEU A 786 12.32 -19.07 17.60
C LEU A 786 12.24 -20.59 17.57
N LEU A 787 11.22 -21.17 16.94
CA LEU A 787 11.11 -22.62 16.72
C LEU A 787 12.25 -23.14 15.84
N PHE A 788 12.70 -22.38 14.85
CA PHE A 788 13.88 -22.71 14.04
C PHE A 788 15.17 -22.68 14.85
N LEU A 789 15.40 -21.66 15.67
CA LEU A 789 16.52 -21.64 16.62
C LEU A 789 16.46 -22.87 17.56
N PHE A 790 15.30 -23.17 18.15
CA PHE A 790 15.12 -24.33 18.99
C PHE A 790 15.23 -25.65 18.20
N SER A 791 14.77 -25.73 16.96
CA SER A 791 14.90 -26.93 16.13
C SER A 791 16.30 -27.14 15.60
N THR A 792 17.00 -26.07 15.22
CA THR A 792 18.44 -26.12 14.85
C THR A 792 19.28 -26.57 16.03
N PHE A 793 18.90 -26.12 17.24
CA PHE A 793 19.49 -26.59 18.51
C PHE A 793 19.00 -28.01 18.90
N ALA A 794 17.80 -28.46 18.45
CA ALA A 794 17.24 -29.74 18.86
C ALA A 794 17.44 -30.90 17.87
N PHE A 795 17.54 -30.67 16.55
CA PHE A 795 17.49 -31.72 15.54
C PHE A 795 18.71 -31.84 14.60
N GLY A 796 19.69 -30.94 14.67
CA GLY A 796 20.93 -31.05 13.88
C GLY A 796 20.77 -30.78 12.38
N ARG A 797 21.86 -30.53 11.71
CA ARG A 797 22.18 -30.05 10.36
C ARG A 797 21.29 -30.45 9.15
N THR A 798 20.34 -31.33 9.28
CA THR A 798 19.52 -31.86 8.16
C THR A 798 18.45 -30.91 7.61
N LEU A 799 18.27 -29.73 8.21
CA LEU A 799 17.23 -28.76 7.79
C LEU A 799 17.79 -27.59 6.95
N TYR A 800 19.09 -27.50 6.77
CA TYR A 800 19.72 -26.41 6.00
C TYR A 800 19.59 -26.54 4.48
N ASP A 801 19.31 -27.76 3.99
CA ASP A 801 19.28 -28.04 2.55
C ASP A 801 17.88 -27.98 1.92
N ASP A 802 16.82 -27.69 2.71
CA ASP A 802 15.45 -27.70 2.18
C ASP A 802 14.50 -26.77 2.96
N PRO A 803 14.41 -25.48 2.60
CA PRO A 803 13.47 -24.55 3.21
C PRO A 803 11.99 -24.95 3.03
N ILE A 804 11.64 -25.72 1.98
CA ILE A 804 10.29 -26.21 1.70
C ILE A 804 9.86 -27.26 2.75
N ARG A 805 10.76 -28.11 3.21
CA ARG A 805 10.48 -29.06 4.29
C ARG A 805 10.23 -28.40 5.65
N LEU A 806 10.77 -27.21 5.87
CA LEU A 806 10.53 -26.44 7.10
C LEU A 806 9.10 -25.93 7.16
N THR A 807 8.58 -25.43 6.04
CA THR A 807 7.19 -24.96 5.94
C THR A 807 6.19 -26.13 6.15
N GLN A 808 6.45 -27.28 5.61
CA GLN A 808 5.61 -28.49 5.79
C GLN A 808 5.65 -29.06 7.22
N LEU A 809 6.81 -29.04 7.90
CA LEU A 809 6.93 -29.49 9.28
C LEU A 809 6.26 -28.55 10.29
N THR A 810 6.25 -27.25 10.01
CA THR A 810 5.55 -26.26 10.84
C THR A 810 4.04 -26.33 10.67
N LEU A 811 3.53 -26.61 9.45
CA LEU A 811 2.11 -26.83 9.19
C LEU A 811 1.58 -28.08 9.92
N THR A 812 2.32 -29.18 9.89
CA THR A 812 1.95 -30.41 10.58
C THR A 812 2.00 -30.28 12.12
N HIS A 813 2.84 -29.41 12.66
CA HIS A 813 2.90 -29.16 14.10
C HIS A 813 1.78 -28.20 14.57
N LYS A 814 1.36 -27.24 13.74
CA LYS A 814 0.23 -26.34 14.00
C LYS A 814 -1.10 -27.09 14.09
N LEU A 815 -1.28 -28.11 13.23
CA LEU A 815 -2.46 -29.01 13.27
C LEU A 815 -2.48 -29.95 14.50
N ARG A 816 -1.37 -30.12 15.21
CA ARG A 816 -1.32 -30.91 16.45
C ARG A 816 -1.45 -30.08 17.72
N LEU A 817 -1.28 -28.76 17.66
CA LEU A 817 -1.41 -27.84 18.81
C LEU A 817 -2.73 -27.05 18.80
N MET A 818 -3.50 -27.06 17.68
CA MET A 818 -4.92 -26.71 17.60
C MET A 818 -5.77 -27.99 17.86
#